data_b4a72402aa90264a458bb76e43ef58e8
#
_entry.id   b4a72402aa90264a458bb76e43ef58e8
#
_cell.length_a   1.000
_cell.length_b   1.000
_cell.length_c   1.000
_cell.angle_alpha   90.00
_cell.angle_beta   90.00
_cell.angle_gamma   90.00
#
_symmetry.space_group_name_H-M   'P 1'
#
loop_
_entity.id
_entity.type
_entity.pdbx_description
1 polymer ?
#
loop_
_entity_poly.entity_id
_entity_poly.type
_entity_poly.pdbx_seq_one_letter_code
_entity_poly.pdbx_strand_id
1 'polypeptide(L)'
;VGCKADISVQEEPIDPVVQEFPLVFIERPLVNIDDNGDEEALQTELFEPSWFNGGAKLILKKNAFAQSEETDLLAGMFAADALYDVKDLVVSPDGNTLLFALHPPMLPNVDDEDQPTWSLYKYDVKTKVVSPLMATETERELGHDVSPAFLPDGRIVFSSTRQVTSRQILLDEFKPQYTAQDEDRDGPTFNLHVMDAQGGNIEQISFNLSHDLSPTVLPDGHIVYVRWDNQSDRNMLNLYRMRPDGSRNELLYGWHSHTTGADQNRVEFVKPQVLADGSLSVLLSTNNAPYYNTWPQQIAINDASDNTQALYNKTIAATAQTPLFPWAFDNTQRAERAGAVHSFFGLHDGTNRYLVSWSPCRATLNEQTVSCAQLPADSTAPLAAPLYGLWLFDNEKNTQVPVRLGVEGKIQSEPMVLQARNKNVYLPSDPTIDPLLAEENVAILNIRSVYDLAGTDIAGIGRLSDPMQTRSTDRPVRYVRFIRGVPLPSNEVQQIPGFAFGVSQRQGMRDILGFAPVEPDGSVKVKVPANLPLALSLLDATGKAVSAQHQQWITLRPGETLSCNGCHQANNTRPHGRYNGEGEWPSVNVGATQSSQPFTNANPAMPAQVGETMAQAAARLLGVKPLSEGLVYQDLWTDPARRAPEAATSNSYTSLATEQPVGTPCFEQWQAHCRIRIDYPTHIAPLWSLERVTRDEDTGEVLTDHTCTSCHTRTDAAGESKVPDGQLELTAQPSDLQARHQTSYRELVSNDFELELVEGVLIDKQVQAVDGNGNPLFVRDENGDLVLDDEGNPIPILTRVNVNPAMSVGSARGSARFFNKFNNGATHQGYLSDAELRLVADWLDIGAQYYNSPFAVPE
;
A
#
# COMPACT_ATOMS: atom_id res chain seq x y z
N VAL A 1 -44.65 69.61 -3.41
CA VAL A 1 -43.69 68.96 -2.57
C VAL A 1 -43.19 67.73 -3.29
N GLY A 2 -42.10 67.90 -4.01
CA GLY A 2 -41.50 66.79 -4.74
C GLY A 2 -40.48 66.05 -3.85
N CYS A 3 -40.66 64.75 -3.64
CA CYS A 3 -39.65 63.90 -3.06
C CYS A 3 -38.56 63.63 -4.13
N LYS A 4 -37.37 64.23 -3.86
CA LYS A 4 -36.15 63.77 -4.49
C LYS A 4 -35.71 62.51 -3.74
N ALA A 5 -35.79 61.36 -4.35
CA ALA A 5 -35.06 60.19 -3.89
C ALA A 5 -33.60 60.31 -4.40
N ASP A 6 -32.67 60.59 -3.54
CA ASP A 6 -31.24 60.39 -3.81
C ASP A 6 -31.01 58.87 -3.83
N ILE A 7 -30.93 58.28 -5.01
CA ILE A 7 -30.38 56.96 -5.18
C ILE A 7 -28.85 57.14 -5.23
N SER A 8 -28.19 57.00 -4.11
CA SER A 8 -26.77 56.76 -4.10
C SER A 8 -26.55 55.34 -4.63
N VAL A 9 -26.18 55.23 -5.89
CA VAL A 9 -25.57 53.99 -6.41
C VAL A 9 -24.24 53.85 -5.69
N GLN A 10 -24.22 53.01 -4.67
CA GLN A 10 -22.98 52.55 -4.12
C GLN A 10 -22.32 51.75 -5.25
N GLU A 11 -21.26 52.27 -5.87
CA GLU A 11 -20.42 51.46 -6.78
C GLU A 11 -19.87 50.29 -5.93
N GLU A 12 -20.29 49.09 -6.21
CA GLU A 12 -19.69 47.91 -5.61
C GLU A 12 -18.20 47.94 -5.96
N PRO A 13 -17.31 47.68 -4.98
CA PRO A 13 -15.90 47.64 -5.25
C PRO A 13 -15.62 46.62 -6.38
N ILE A 14 -14.74 47.00 -7.29
CA ILE A 14 -14.27 46.13 -8.39
C ILE A 14 -13.78 44.80 -7.78
N ASP A 15 -14.32 43.70 -8.26
CA ASP A 15 -13.87 42.35 -7.86
C ASP A 15 -12.68 41.93 -8.76
N PRO A 16 -11.43 41.99 -8.27
CA PRO A 16 -10.25 41.71 -9.10
C PRO A 16 -10.27 40.32 -9.72
N VAL A 17 -10.74 39.33 -8.97
CA VAL A 17 -10.78 37.92 -9.46
C VAL A 17 -11.71 37.77 -10.65
N VAL A 18 -12.84 38.46 -10.64
CA VAL A 18 -13.80 38.43 -11.75
C VAL A 18 -13.31 39.23 -12.94
N GLN A 19 -12.63 40.34 -12.72
CA GLN A 19 -12.35 41.34 -13.76
C GLN A 19 -10.93 41.37 -14.27
N GLU A 20 -9.93 41.05 -13.43
CA GLU A 20 -8.52 41.31 -13.73
C GLU A 20 -7.72 40.04 -13.99
N PHE A 21 -8.01 38.91 -13.28
CA PHE A 21 -7.19 37.72 -13.37
C PHE A 21 -7.66 36.74 -14.42
N PRO A 22 -6.74 36.24 -15.29
CA PRO A 22 -7.04 35.18 -16.22
C PRO A 22 -7.33 33.87 -15.48
N LEU A 23 -8.18 33.04 -16.09
CA LEU A 23 -8.50 31.69 -15.64
C LEU A 23 -7.99 30.69 -16.65
N VAL A 24 -7.60 29.54 -16.18
CA VAL A 24 -7.28 28.38 -17.00
C VAL A 24 -8.12 27.19 -16.59
N PHE A 25 -8.48 26.36 -17.54
CA PHE A 25 -9.22 25.12 -17.31
C PHE A 25 -9.00 24.15 -18.45
N ILE A 26 -9.34 22.89 -18.24
CA ILE A 26 -9.30 21.84 -19.26
C ILE A 26 -10.71 21.64 -19.82
N GLU A 27 -10.85 21.63 -21.13
CA GLU A 27 -12.05 21.16 -21.83
C GLU A 27 -11.73 19.82 -22.48
N ARG A 28 -12.50 18.77 -22.19
CA ARG A 28 -12.35 17.45 -22.83
C ARG A 28 -13.69 16.83 -23.20
N PRO A 29 -13.73 15.83 -24.09
CA PRO A 29 -14.92 15.02 -24.32
C PRO A 29 -15.40 14.38 -23.02
N LEU A 30 -16.72 14.19 -22.88
CA LEU A 30 -17.35 13.52 -21.74
C LEU A 30 -17.48 12.02 -21.96
N VAL A 31 -17.34 11.59 -23.18
CA VAL A 31 -17.36 10.19 -23.61
C VAL A 31 -16.08 9.88 -24.38
N ASN A 32 -15.66 8.64 -24.29
CA ASN A 32 -14.64 8.07 -25.17
C ASN A 32 -15.32 7.26 -26.28
N ILE A 33 -14.63 7.03 -27.37
CA ILE A 33 -15.08 6.14 -28.44
C ILE A 33 -14.23 4.87 -28.34
N ASP A 34 -14.86 3.73 -28.10
CA ASP A 34 -14.15 2.45 -28.01
C ASP A 34 -13.71 1.95 -29.41
N ASP A 35 -12.95 0.84 -29.43
CA ASP A 35 -12.45 0.21 -30.65
C ASP A 35 -13.56 -0.27 -31.62
N ASN A 36 -14.79 -0.43 -31.12
CA ASN A 36 -15.97 -0.82 -31.90
C ASN A 36 -16.70 0.41 -32.46
N GLY A 37 -16.32 1.61 -32.02
CA GLY A 37 -16.99 2.88 -32.39
C GLY A 37 -18.17 3.22 -31.48
N ASP A 38 -18.34 2.56 -30.35
CA ASP A 38 -19.40 2.84 -29.39
C ASP A 38 -18.96 3.93 -28.41
N GLU A 39 -19.90 4.78 -27.98
CA GLU A 39 -19.64 5.82 -26.98
C GLU A 39 -19.66 5.23 -25.58
N GLU A 40 -18.54 5.34 -24.85
CA GLU A 40 -18.43 5.02 -23.44
C GLU A 40 -18.31 6.27 -22.57
N ALA A 41 -19.06 6.29 -21.45
CA ALA A 41 -18.92 7.35 -20.47
C ALA A 41 -17.54 7.32 -19.84
N LEU A 42 -16.85 8.45 -19.83
CA LEU A 42 -15.58 8.56 -19.10
C LEU A 42 -15.80 8.22 -17.62
N GLN A 43 -14.94 7.35 -17.12
CA GLN A 43 -14.93 6.91 -15.73
C GLN A 43 -13.71 7.47 -15.00
N THR A 44 -13.80 7.52 -13.67
CA THR A 44 -12.68 7.93 -12.84
C THR A 44 -11.76 6.73 -12.63
N GLU A 45 -10.61 6.76 -13.28
CA GLU A 45 -9.56 5.74 -13.09
C GLU A 45 -8.62 6.21 -11.96
N LEU A 46 -9.00 5.89 -10.71
CA LEU A 46 -8.26 6.36 -9.53
C LEU A 46 -6.90 5.67 -9.36
N PHE A 47 -6.80 4.44 -9.84
CA PHE A 47 -5.63 3.59 -9.68
C PHE A 47 -4.77 3.47 -10.94
N GLU A 48 -5.14 4.17 -12.03
CA GLU A 48 -4.42 4.21 -13.30
C GLU A 48 -3.98 5.63 -13.68
N PRO A 49 -2.96 6.19 -13.00
CA PRO A 49 -2.56 7.58 -13.23
C PRO A 49 -2.01 7.84 -14.64
N SER A 50 -1.57 6.81 -15.35
CA SER A 50 -1.08 6.89 -16.75
C SER A 50 -2.21 6.90 -17.79
N TRP A 51 -3.47 6.68 -17.40
CA TRP A 51 -4.60 6.63 -18.32
C TRP A 51 -4.62 7.84 -19.25
N PHE A 52 -4.77 7.56 -20.56
CA PHE A 52 -4.84 8.56 -21.62
C PHE A 52 -6.28 8.73 -22.10
N ASN A 53 -6.72 9.96 -22.20
CA ASN A 53 -8.05 10.33 -22.66
C ASN A 53 -7.99 11.47 -23.67
N GLY A 54 -7.74 11.11 -24.90
CA GLY A 54 -7.44 12.05 -25.97
C GLY A 54 -8.56 13.05 -26.28
N GLY A 55 -8.17 14.22 -26.80
CA GLY A 55 -9.07 15.29 -27.21
C GLY A 55 -9.29 16.41 -26.19
N ALA A 56 -8.46 16.43 -25.12
CA ALA A 56 -8.42 17.55 -24.18
C ALA A 56 -7.89 18.84 -24.83
N LYS A 57 -8.30 20.00 -24.29
CA LYS A 57 -7.77 21.33 -24.63
C LYS A 57 -7.47 22.10 -23.36
N LEU A 58 -6.40 22.88 -23.38
CA LEU A 58 -6.03 23.80 -22.30
C LEU A 58 -6.48 25.22 -22.64
N ILE A 59 -7.56 25.68 -22.02
CA ILE A 59 -8.20 26.95 -22.32
C ILE A 59 -7.78 28.02 -21.32
N LEU A 60 -7.22 29.11 -21.82
CA LEU A 60 -7.01 30.36 -21.10
C LEU A 60 -8.18 31.31 -21.38
N LYS A 61 -8.86 31.75 -20.32
CA LYS A 61 -9.93 32.72 -20.35
C LYS A 61 -9.45 34.01 -19.70
N LYS A 62 -9.68 35.16 -20.35
CA LYS A 62 -9.13 36.46 -19.96
C LYS A 62 -9.54 36.88 -18.54
N ASN A 63 -10.76 36.57 -18.13
CA ASN A 63 -11.29 36.80 -16.78
C ASN A 63 -12.60 35.97 -16.58
N ALA A 64 -13.22 36.09 -15.41
CA ALA A 64 -14.38 35.27 -15.04
C ALA A 64 -15.72 35.70 -15.71
N PHE A 65 -15.77 36.74 -16.54
CA PHE A 65 -16.99 37.06 -17.26
C PHE A 65 -17.36 36.02 -18.31
N ALA A 66 -18.62 35.63 -18.38
CA ALA A 66 -19.11 34.59 -19.30
C ALA A 66 -18.73 34.84 -20.77
N GLN A 67 -18.72 36.11 -21.19
CA GLN A 67 -18.41 36.53 -22.59
C GLN A 67 -16.92 36.83 -22.80
N SER A 68 -16.05 36.59 -21.84
CA SER A 68 -14.64 36.87 -21.94
C SER A 68 -13.96 36.01 -23.02
N GLU A 69 -12.93 36.58 -23.65
CA GLU A 69 -12.12 35.92 -24.69
C GLU A 69 -11.47 34.65 -24.15
N GLU A 70 -11.48 33.57 -24.96
CA GLU A 70 -10.88 32.27 -24.70
C GLU A 70 -9.80 31.97 -25.73
N THR A 71 -8.69 31.37 -25.29
CA THR A 71 -7.56 30.97 -26.13
C THR A 71 -7.15 29.56 -25.75
N ASP A 72 -7.06 28.67 -26.73
CA ASP A 72 -6.44 27.35 -26.54
C ASP A 72 -4.91 27.51 -26.52
N LEU A 73 -4.30 27.22 -25.37
CA LEU A 73 -2.84 27.43 -25.17
C LEU A 73 -1.99 26.43 -25.93
N LEU A 74 -2.56 25.32 -26.37
CA LEU A 74 -1.88 24.24 -27.09
C LEU A 74 -2.20 24.26 -28.60
N ALA A 75 -2.98 25.24 -29.06
CA ALA A 75 -3.33 25.37 -30.46
C ALA A 75 -2.08 25.47 -31.35
N GLY A 76 -1.97 24.57 -32.33
CA GLY A 76 -0.83 24.51 -33.26
C GLY A 76 0.43 23.79 -32.73
N MET A 77 0.39 23.24 -31.51
CA MET A 77 1.49 22.38 -31.00
C MET A 77 1.50 21.01 -31.70
N PHE A 78 0.32 20.48 -32.01
CA PHE A 78 0.12 19.23 -32.73
C PHE A 78 -0.69 19.44 -34.02
N ALA A 79 -0.85 18.40 -34.82
CA ALA A 79 -1.73 18.43 -35.99
C ALA A 79 -3.19 18.76 -35.56
N ALA A 80 -3.96 19.35 -36.46
CA ALA A 80 -5.30 19.87 -36.12
C ALA A 80 -6.32 18.80 -35.67
N ASP A 81 -6.10 17.57 -36.09
CA ASP A 81 -6.90 16.37 -35.76
C ASP A 81 -6.25 15.45 -34.73
N ALA A 82 -5.08 15.84 -34.22
CA ALA A 82 -4.36 15.03 -33.23
C ALA A 82 -5.05 15.07 -31.85
N LEU A 83 -5.25 13.90 -31.26
CA LEU A 83 -5.84 13.74 -29.95
C LEU A 83 -4.73 13.65 -28.91
N TYR A 84 -4.50 14.72 -28.17
CA TYR A 84 -3.60 14.78 -27.02
C TYR A 84 -4.40 14.88 -25.72
N ASP A 85 -3.77 14.68 -24.56
CA ASP A 85 -4.42 14.82 -23.26
C ASP A 85 -3.66 15.77 -22.31
N VAL A 86 -4.39 16.42 -21.42
CA VAL A 86 -3.87 17.39 -20.42
C VAL A 86 -4.54 17.16 -19.08
N LYS A 87 -3.75 17.21 -17.98
CA LYS A 87 -4.28 17.12 -16.61
C LYS A 87 -3.35 17.78 -15.59
N ASP A 88 -3.80 17.83 -14.33
CA ASP A 88 -3.02 18.22 -13.17
C ASP A 88 -2.49 19.66 -13.23
N LEU A 89 -3.39 20.60 -13.43
CA LEU A 89 -3.05 22.02 -13.47
C LEU A 89 -2.60 22.52 -12.09
N VAL A 90 -1.52 23.30 -12.05
CA VAL A 90 -1.09 24.02 -10.85
C VAL A 90 -0.45 25.36 -11.21
N VAL A 91 -0.83 26.40 -10.47
CA VAL A 91 -0.32 27.78 -10.66
C VAL A 91 0.78 28.06 -9.64
N SER A 92 1.88 28.71 -10.06
CA SER A 92 2.94 29.13 -9.15
C SER A 92 2.44 30.11 -8.07
N PRO A 93 3.11 30.19 -6.91
CA PRO A 93 2.70 31.13 -5.86
C PRO A 93 2.68 32.61 -6.29
N ASP A 94 3.48 32.99 -7.28
CA ASP A 94 3.50 34.36 -7.80
C ASP A 94 2.49 34.60 -8.96
N GLY A 95 1.74 33.57 -9.34
CA GLY A 95 0.73 33.63 -10.42
C GLY A 95 1.29 33.71 -11.83
N ASN A 96 2.62 33.59 -12.03
CA ASN A 96 3.25 33.84 -13.33
C ASN A 96 3.56 32.57 -14.14
N THR A 97 3.44 31.39 -13.54
CA THR A 97 3.71 30.10 -14.20
C THR A 97 2.57 29.14 -13.93
N LEU A 98 2.05 28.51 -14.98
CA LEU A 98 1.16 27.36 -14.89
C LEU A 98 1.98 26.11 -15.24
N LEU A 99 1.95 25.09 -14.38
CA LEU A 99 2.43 23.74 -14.69
C LEU A 99 1.24 22.83 -14.99
N PHE A 100 1.47 21.85 -15.83
CA PHE A 100 0.49 20.81 -16.17
C PHE A 100 1.19 19.57 -16.73
N ALA A 101 0.55 18.42 -16.64
CA ALA A 101 0.94 17.22 -17.34
C ALA A 101 0.30 17.20 -18.73
N LEU A 102 1.09 16.87 -19.75
CA LEU A 102 0.67 16.74 -21.13
C LEU A 102 1.13 15.38 -21.67
N HIS A 103 0.20 14.67 -22.28
CA HIS A 103 0.49 13.46 -23.06
C HIS A 103 0.33 13.78 -24.53
N PRO A 104 1.38 13.59 -25.36
CA PRO A 104 1.30 13.72 -26.81
C PRO A 104 0.27 12.75 -27.41
N PRO A 105 -0.15 12.95 -28.66
CA PRO A 105 -0.99 11.99 -29.36
C PRO A 105 -0.36 10.59 -29.39
N MET A 106 -1.20 9.56 -29.24
CA MET A 106 -0.78 8.18 -29.39
C MET A 106 -0.24 7.93 -30.80
N LEU A 107 0.82 7.13 -30.89
CA LEU A 107 1.44 6.75 -32.16
C LEU A 107 0.70 5.55 -32.78
N PRO A 108 0.30 5.62 -34.05
CA PRO A 108 -0.43 4.51 -34.67
C PRO A 108 0.49 3.32 -34.94
N ASN A 109 0.02 2.11 -34.66
CA ASN A 109 0.74 0.84 -34.85
C ASN A 109 2.09 0.74 -34.08
N VAL A 110 2.12 1.32 -32.90
CA VAL A 110 3.21 1.21 -31.93
C VAL A 110 2.67 0.54 -30.70
N ASP A 111 3.44 -0.39 -30.11
CA ASP A 111 3.06 -1.11 -28.92
C ASP A 111 2.92 -0.15 -27.72
N ASP A 112 2.12 -0.53 -26.71
CA ASP A 112 1.79 0.36 -25.58
C ASP A 112 3.03 0.83 -24.81
N GLU A 113 4.07 0.02 -24.73
CA GLU A 113 5.33 0.32 -24.06
C GLU A 113 6.18 1.39 -24.76
N ASP A 114 6.03 1.52 -26.08
CA ASP A 114 6.74 2.48 -26.93
C ASP A 114 5.89 3.74 -27.20
N GLN A 115 4.70 3.85 -26.60
CA GLN A 115 3.87 5.04 -26.69
C GLN A 115 4.49 6.22 -25.93
N PRO A 116 4.20 7.47 -26.33
CA PRO A 116 4.64 8.65 -25.62
C PRO A 116 4.25 8.62 -24.14
N THR A 117 5.05 9.23 -23.27
CA THR A 117 4.79 9.32 -21.85
C THR A 117 4.14 10.67 -21.47
N TRP A 118 3.44 10.69 -20.36
CA TRP A 118 3.05 11.93 -19.69
C TRP A 118 4.29 12.71 -19.30
N SER A 119 4.35 14.01 -19.63
CA SER A 119 5.46 14.89 -19.30
C SER A 119 4.98 16.21 -18.74
N LEU A 120 5.80 16.84 -17.89
CA LEU A 120 5.47 18.14 -17.32
C LEU A 120 5.84 19.28 -18.26
N TYR A 121 4.89 20.18 -18.45
CA TYR A 121 5.01 21.40 -19.24
C TYR A 121 4.71 22.62 -18.40
N LYS A 122 5.21 23.78 -18.83
CA LYS A 122 4.92 25.06 -18.24
C LYS A 122 4.43 26.06 -19.26
N TYR A 123 3.47 26.89 -18.84
CA TYR A 123 3.10 28.11 -19.53
C TYR A 123 3.57 29.31 -18.73
N ASP A 124 4.37 30.17 -19.33
CA ASP A 124 4.82 31.44 -18.75
C ASP A 124 3.84 32.55 -19.13
N VAL A 125 3.18 33.14 -18.14
CA VAL A 125 2.11 34.13 -18.33
C VAL A 125 2.62 35.41 -18.96
N LYS A 126 3.88 35.81 -18.71
CA LYS A 126 4.47 37.04 -19.20
C LYS A 126 4.91 36.92 -20.66
N THR A 127 5.57 35.80 -20.99
CA THR A 127 6.04 35.57 -22.35
C THR A 127 4.98 34.92 -23.23
N LYS A 128 3.93 34.35 -22.65
CA LYS A 128 2.84 33.59 -23.29
C LYS A 128 3.36 32.36 -24.06
N VAL A 129 4.42 31.73 -23.55
CA VAL A 129 5.06 30.59 -24.19
C VAL A 129 4.77 29.32 -23.38
N VAL A 130 4.33 28.26 -24.08
CA VAL A 130 4.29 26.89 -23.56
C VAL A 130 5.61 26.20 -23.90
N SER A 131 6.22 25.55 -22.94
CA SER A 131 7.44 24.77 -23.13
C SER A 131 7.50 23.56 -22.20
N PRO A 132 8.15 22.45 -22.62
CA PRO A 132 8.41 21.35 -21.72
C PRO A 132 9.28 21.80 -20.54
N LEU A 133 9.10 21.19 -19.39
CA LEU A 133 9.91 21.48 -18.21
C LEU A 133 11.28 20.84 -18.33
N MET A 134 11.34 19.57 -18.76
CA MET A 134 12.60 18.88 -19.09
C MET A 134 13.01 19.19 -20.54
N ALA A 135 14.29 19.49 -20.71
CA ALA A 135 14.79 20.09 -21.97
C ALA A 135 14.79 19.09 -23.13
N THR A 136 15.16 17.84 -22.90
CA THR A 136 15.32 16.83 -23.96
C THR A 136 14.16 15.85 -24.00
N GLU A 137 13.86 15.35 -25.19
CA GLU A 137 12.86 14.30 -25.40
C GLU A 137 13.24 13.02 -24.64
N THR A 138 14.48 12.59 -24.76
CA THR A 138 15.01 11.42 -24.05
C THR A 138 14.81 11.51 -22.52
N GLU A 139 14.96 12.72 -21.93
CA GLU A 139 14.66 12.88 -20.50
C GLU A 139 13.17 12.73 -20.21
N ARG A 140 12.30 13.20 -21.09
CA ARG A 140 10.84 13.09 -20.92
C ARG A 140 10.35 11.65 -21.02
N GLU A 141 10.94 10.85 -21.91
CA GLU A 141 10.57 9.46 -22.16
C GLU A 141 11.07 8.46 -21.09
N LEU A 142 11.87 8.93 -20.12
CA LEU A 142 12.33 8.04 -19.02
C LEU A 142 11.22 7.58 -18.07
N GLY A 143 10.01 8.12 -18.17
CA GLY A 143 8.84 7.71 -17.39
C GLY A 143 7.71 8.72 -17.47
N HIS A 144 6.53 8.33 -17.02
CA HIS A 144 5.38 9.22 -16.88
C HIS A 144 5.60 10.18 -15.72
N ASP A 145 5.36 11.47 -15.93
CA ASP A 145 5.41 12.54 -14.93
C ASP A 145 4.06 13.24 -14.85
N VAL A 146 3.44 13.22 -13.68
CA VAL A 146 2.09 13.78 -13.45
C VAL A 146 2.02 14.50 -12.11
N SER A 147 0.91 15.19 -11.85
CA SER A 147 0.56 15.79 -10.56
C SER A 147 1.66 16.68 -9.96
N PRO A 148 2.14 17.73 -10.66
CA PRO A 148 3.15 18.62 -10.12
C PRO A 148 2.61 19.52 -9.00
N ALA A 149 3.49 19.94 -8.05
CA ALA A 149 3.22 20.99 -7.10
C ALA A 149 4.50 21.81 -6.81
N PHE A 150 4.34 23.11 -6.58
CA PHE A 150 5.47 23.99 -6.25
C PHE A 150 5.84 23.88 -4.78
N LEU A 151 7.10 23.64 -4.49
CA LEU A 151 7.67 23.78 -3.15
C LEU A 151 8.01 25.26 -2.85
N PRO A 152 8.04 25.66 -1.57
CA PRO A 152 8.31 27.06 -1.18
C PRO A 152 9.69 27.59 -1.62
N ASP A 153 10.65 26.71 -1.83
CA ASP A 153 12.01 27.03 -2.31
C ASP A 153 12.12 27.13 -3.84
N GLY A 154 11.03 26.88 -4.55
CA GLY A 154 10.96 26.95 -6.02
C GLY A 154 11.20 25.62 -6.74
N ARG A 155 11.55 24.54 -5.99
CA ARG A 155 11.57 23.19 -6.55
C ARG A 155 10.14 22.73 -6.87
N ILE A 156 10.04 21.64 -7.59
CA ILE A 156 8.76 21.03 -7.99
C ILE A 156 8.75 19.60 -7.47
N VAL A 157 7.70 19.23 -6.72
CA VAL A 157 7.39 17.84 -6.38
C VAL A 157 6.35 17.32 -7.36
N PHE A 158 6.48 16.07 -7.78
CA PHE A 158 5.59 15.44 -8.76
C PHE A 158 5.56 13.92 -8.59
N SER A 159 4.53 13.28 -9.10
CA SER A 159 4.41 11.83 -9.15
C SER A 159 5.03 11.31 -10.44
N SER A 160 5.87 10.27 -10.36
CA SER A 160 6.59 9.76 -11.53
C SER A 160 6.88 8.27 -11.45
N THR A 161 6.89 7.62 -12.62
CA THR A 161 7.31 6.22 -12.79
C THR A 161 8.81 6.07 -12.98
N ARG A 162 9.61 7.14 -12.95
CA ARG A 162 11.08 7.12 -13.14
C ARG A 162 11.82 6.26 -12.13
N GLN A 163 11.35 6.24 -10.88
CA GLN A 163 11.88 5.43 -9.79
C GLN A 163 13.42 5.45 -9.68
N VAL A 164 14.01 6.64 -9.81
CA VAL A 164 15.46 6.80 -9.99
C VAL A 164 16.31 6.15 -8.90
N THR A 165 15.90 6.29 -7.62
CA THR A 165 16.61 5.67 -6.49
C THR A 165 16.28 4.19 -6.36
N SER A 166 15.02 3.79 -6.59
CA SER A 166 14.61 2.39 -6.54
C SER A 166 15.36 1.55 -7.57
N ARG A 167 15.56 2.07 -8.79
CA ARG A 167 16.36 1.42 -9.84
C ARG A 167 17.84 1.30 -9.44
N GLN A 168 18.39 2.30 -8.72
CA GLN A 168 19.75 2.21 -8.19
C GLN A 168 19.88 1.12 -7.13
N ILE A 169 18.88 0.98 -6.24
CA ILE A 169 18.85 -0.09 -5.22
C ILE A 169 18.84 -1.49 -5.87
N LEU A 170 18.11 -1.67 -6.99
CA LEU A 170 18.16 -2.93 -7.75
C LEU A 170 19.57 -3.26 -8.23
N LEU A 171 20.31 -2.25 -8.71
CA LEU A 171 21.69 -2.43 -9.16
C LEU A 171 22.62 -2.82 -7.98
N ASP A 172 22.45 -2.17 -6.83
CA ASP A 172 23.20 -2.51 -5.61
C ASP A 172 22.89 -3.94 -5.10
N GLU A 173 21.72 -4.47 -5.46
CA GLU A 173 21.31 -5.87 -5.22
C GLU A 173 21.75 -6.84 -6.33
N PHE A 174 22.55 -6.38 -7.28
CA PHE A 174 23.01 -7.16 -8.45
C PHE A 174 21.87 -7.65 -9.36
N LYS A 175 20.80 -6.85 -9.47
CA LYS A 175 19.66 -7.11 -10.34
C LYS A 175 19.70 -6.16 -11.56
N PRO A 176 19.02 -6.51 -12.67
CA PRO A 176 18.76 -5.57 -13.76
C PRO A 176 18.03 -4.32 -13.24
N GLN A 177 18.29 -3.17 -13.85
CA GLN A 177 17.51 -1.97 -13.59
C GLN A 177 16.22 -2.01 -14.40
N TYR A 178 15.10 -1.86 -13.75
CA TYR A 178 13.76 -1.77 -14.35
C TYR A 178 12.87 -0.84 -13.55
N THR A 179 11.79 -0.38 -14.16
CA THR A 179 10.68 0.28 -13.47
C THR A 179 9.76 -0.78 -12.88
N ALA A 180 9.56 -0.74 -11.56
CA ALA A 180 8.67 -1.69 -10.90
C ALA A 180 7.21 -1.39 -11.27
N GLN A 181 6.44 -2.48 -11.44
CA GLN A 181 4.99 -2.43 -11.55
C GLN A 181 4.35 -2.23 -10.17
N ASP A 182 3.11 -1.75 -10.14
CA ASP A 182 2.31 -1.73 -8.91
C ASP A 182 2.00 -3.15 -8.39
N GLU A 183 1.37 -3.24 -7.24
CA GLU A 183 1.10 -4.54 -6.61
C GLU A 183 0.05 -5.36 -7.36
N ASP A 184 -0.83 -4.74 -8.16
CA ASP A 184 -1.79 -5.44 -9.04
C ASP A 184 -1.15 -5.83 -10.38
N ARG A 185 -0.02 -5.22 -10.74
CA ARG A 185 0.75 -5.43 -11.98
C ARG A 185 0.01 -4.96 -13.24
N ASP A 186 -0.78 -3.93 -13.09
CA ASP A 186 -1.55 -3.34 -14.19
C ASP A 186 -0.76 -2.19 -14.86
N GLY A 187 0.24 -1.60 -14.16
CA GLY A 187 1.05 -0.53 -14.69
C GLY A 187 2.28 -0.18 -13.84
N PRO A 188 3.15 0.70 -14.34
CA PRO A 188 4.34 1.12 -13.60
C PRO A 188 3.98 1.97 -12.38
N THR A 189 4.61 1.70 -11.23
CA THR A 189 4.39 2.41 -9.99
C THR A 189 4.81 3.88 -10.06
N PHE A 190 3.93 4.78 -9.67
CA PHE A 190 4.22 6.20 -9.46
C PHE A 190 4.71 6.46 -8.04
N ASN A 191 5.86 7.10 -7.91
CA ASN A 191 6.40 7.57 -6.64
C ASN A 191 6.68 9.08 -6.72
N LEU A 192 6.75 9.75 -5.56
CA LEU A 192 7.06 11.18 -5.52
C LEU A 192 8.54 11.43 -5.82
N HIS A 193 8.77 12.40 -6.67
CA HIS A 193 10.08 12.92 -7.03
C HIS A 193 10.09 14.44 -6.83
N VAL A 194 11.29 14.99 -6.64
CA VAL A 194 11.53 16.43 -6.58
C VAL A 194 12.55 16.78 -7.66
N MET A 195 12.33 17.92 -8.34
CA MET A 195 13.29 18.49 -9.31
C MET A 195 13.45 19.98 -9.09
N ASP A 196 14.49 20.57 -9.65
CA ASP A 196 14.63 22.03 -9.66
C ASP A 196 13.62 22.70 -10.61
N ALA A 197 13.51 24.03 -10.52
CA ALA A 197 12.57 24.81 -11.35
C ALA A 197 12.85 24.75 -12.85
N GLN A 198 13.99 24.21 -13.26
CA GLN A 198 14.43 24.04 -14.64
C GLN A 198 14.26 22.61 -15.16
N GLY A 199 13.74 21.69 -14.31
CA GLY A 199 13.50 20.30 -14.68
C GLY A 199 14.69 19.37 -14.48
N GLY A 200 15.77 19.86 -13.85
CA GLY A 200 16.96 19.06 -13.52
C GLY A 200 17.00 18.56 -12.09
N ASN A 201 18.08 17.84 -11.74
CA ASN A 201 18.36 17.34 -10.38
C ASN A 201 17.18 16.53 -9.78
N ILE A 202 16.68 15.57 -10.54
CA ILE A 202 15.55 14.74 -10.16
C ILE A 202 15.95 13.75 -9.06
N GLU A 203 15.29 13.80 -7.92
CA GLU A 203 15.47 12.93 -6.76
C GLU A 203 14.16 12.26 -6.39
N GLN A 204 14.16 10.94 -6.14
CA GLN A 204 13.03 10.20 -5.61
C GLN A 204 12.93 10.39 -4.09
N ILE A 205 11.76 10.77 -3.60
CA ILE A 205 11.54 11.07 -2.17
C ILE A 205 10.50 10.15 -1.50
N SER A 206 9.78 9.33 -2.26
CA SER A 206 8.90 8.31 -1.71
C SER A 206 9.15 6.93 -2.33
N PHE A 207 8.79 5.87 -1.59
CA PHE A 207 9.13 4.49 -1.92
C PHE A 207 7.95 3.58 -1.55
N ASN A 208 6.90 3.62 -2.34
CA ASN A 208 5.76 2.71 -2.23
C ASN A 208 5.85 1.64 -3.31
N LEU A 209 5.22 0.49 -3.11
CA LEU A 209 5.08 -0.54 -4.14
C LEU A 209 3.89 -0.27 -5.07
N SER A 210 2.89 0.46 -4.59
CA SER A 210 1.82 1.02 -5.39
C SER A 210 2.00 2.55 -5.49
N HIS A 211 0.96 3.32 -5.84
CA HIS A 211 1.13 4.72 -6.20
C HIS A 211 1.21 5.69 -5.02
N ASP A 212 2.02 6.74 -5.17
CA ASP A 212 2.01 7.97 -4.40
C ASP A 212 1.67 9.13 -5.35
N LEU A 213 0.52 9.80 -5.14
CA LEU A 213 -0.13 10.69 -6.12
C LEU A 213 -0.53 12.04 -5.54
N SER A 214 -0.75 13.00 -6.43
CA SER A 214 -1.40 14.28 -6.15
C SER A 214 -0.79 15.03 -4.96
N PRO A 215 0.53 15.28 -4.93
CA PRO A 215 1.15 16.04 -3.84
C PRO A 215 0.64 17.48 -3.80
N THR A 216 0.42 18.00 -2.60
CA THR A 216 0.16 19.41 -2.31
C THR A 216 0.99 19.86 -1.10
N VAL A 217 1.20 21.15 -0.93
CA VAL A 217 2.06 21.68 0.14
C VAL A 217 1.23 22.43 1.17
N LEU A 218 1.30 22.00 2.43
CA LEU A 218 0.66 22.65 3.56
C LEU A 218 1.29 24.00 3.88
N PRO A 219 0.59 24.89 4.62
CA PRO A 219 1.14 26.18 5.04
C PRO A 219 2.44 26.08 5.84
N ASP A 220 2.64 25.00 6.59
CA ASP A 220 3.84 24.71 7.39
C ASP A 220 5.00 24.12 6.56
N GLY A 221 4.80 23.89 5.27
CA GLY A 221 5.80 23.40 4.34
C GLY A 221 5.86 21.87 4.16
N HIS A 222 5.07 21.09 4.89
CA HIS A 222 4.96 19.66 4.63
C HIS A 222 4.27 19.38 3.32
N ILE A 223 4.66 18.29 2.67
CA ILE A 223 3.96 17.72 1.52
C ILE A 223 2.86 16.80 2.04
N VAL A 224 1.61 17.00 1.62
CA VAL A 224 0.51 16.03 1.73
C VAL A 224 0.30 15.40 0.37
N TYR A 225 0.04 14.11 0.34
CA TYR A 225 -0.18 13.37 -0.89
C TYR A 225 -1.10 12.18 -0.65
N VAL A 226 -1.57 11.59 -1.71
CA VAL A 226 -2.40 10.38 -1.69
C VAL A 226 -1.50 9.18 -1.88
N ARG A 227 -1.58 8.21 -0.96
CA ARG A 227 -0.89 6.91 -1.10
C ARG A 227 -1.92 5.81 -1.32
N TRP A 228 -1.65 4.97 -2.31
CA TRP A 228 -2.36 3.73 -2.50
C TRP A 228 -1.75 2.65 -1.61
N ASP A 229 -2.47 2.32 -0.53
CA ASP A 229 -2.17 1.19 0.34
C ASP A 229 -2.84 -0.06 -0.24
N ASN A 230 -2.07 -0.89 -0.96
CA ASN A 230 -2.54 -2.06 -1.71
C ASN A 230 -1.93 -3.37 -1.21
N GLN A 231 -1.59 -3.45 0.06
CA GLN A 231 -0.98 -4.64 0.65
C GLN A 231 -2.04 -5.66 1.10
N SER A 232 -1.98 -6.90 0.57
CA SER A 232 -2.86 -8.02 0.91
C SER A 232 -4.34 -7.73 0.58
N ASP A 233 -5.20 -7.59 1.60
CA ASP A 233 -6.63 -7.30 1.43
C ASP A 233 -6.94 -5.80 1.46
N ARG A 234 -5.92 -4.95 1.57
CA ARG A 234 -6.06 -3.49 1.47
C ARG A 234 -6.07 -3.08 0.01
N ASN A 235 -6.85 -2.08 -0.30
CA ASN A 235 -6.92 -1.42 -1.60
C ASN A 235 -7.58 -0.06 -1.37
N MET A 236 -6.83 0.92 -0.82
CA MET A 236 -7.36 2.20 -0.33
C MET A 236 -6.39 3.34 -0.62
N LEU A 237 -6.94 4.49 -1.00
CA LEU A 237 -6.20 5.75 -1.17
C LEU A 237 -6.29 6.58 0.12
N ASN A 238 -5.21 6.63 0.89
CA ASN A 238 -5.12 7.37 2.14
C ASN A 238 -4.29 8.66 1.98
N LEU A 239 -4.50 9.63 2.89
CA LEU A 239 -3.68 10.83 2.94
C LEU A 239 -2.45 10.60 3.80
N TYR A 240 -1.29 10.90 3.24
CA TYR A 240 0.00 10.87 3.90
C TYR A 240 0.64 12.25 3.93
N ARG A 241 1.57 12.46 4.83
CA ARG A 241 2.43 13.65 4.81
C ARG A 241 3.89 13.27 4.97
N MET A 242 4.77 14.13 4.45
CA MET A 242 6.21 14.03 4.62
C MET A 242 6.86 15.41 4.55
N ARG A 243 8.13 15.49 4.90
CA ARG A 243 8.96 16.68 4.63
C ARG A 243 9.39 16.72 3.16
N PRO A 244 9.79 17.87 2.62
CA PRO A 244 10.24 17.99 1.23
C PRO A 244 11.49 17.16 0.85
N ASP A 245 12.23 16.65 1.83
CA ASP A 245 13.34 15.71 1.65
C ASP A 245 12.92 14.23 1.72
N GLY A 246 11.61 13.97 1.85
CA GLY A 246 11.04 12.62 1.95
C GLY A 246 11.10 12.02 3.36
N SER A 247 11.72 12.71 4.33
CA SER A 247 11.75 12.24 5.73
C SER A 247 10.40 12.46 6.43
N ARG A 248 10.22 11.80 7.57
CA ARG A 248 8.99 11.88 8.38
C ARG A 248 7.73 11.48 7.60
N ASN A 249 7.87 10.48 6.73
CA ASN A 249 6.74 9.94 5.99
C ASN A 249 5.76 9.26 6.92
N GLU A 250 4.49 9.73 6.91
CA GLU A 250 3.47 9.24 7.83
C GLU A 250 2.05 9.30 7.26
N LEU A 251 1.23 8.33 7.69
CA LEU A 251 -0.21 8.37 7.48
C LEU A 251 -0.78 9.57 8.23
N LEU A 252 -1.46 10.44 7.50
CA LEU A 252 -2.07 11.65 8.03
C LEU A 252 -3.55 11.41 8.36
N TYR A 253 -4.32 10.81 7.44
CA TYR A 253 -5.76 10.67 7.58
C TYR A 253 -6.31 9.56 6.67
N GLY A 254 -7.36 8.88 7.13
CA GLY A 254 -8.25 8.15 6.25
C GLY A 254 -8.35 6.64 6.50
N TRP A 255 -7.45 6.02 7.28
CA TRP A 255 -7.35 4.57 7.45
C TRP A 255 -8.67 3.86 7.78
N HIS A 256 -9.56 4.51 8.55
CA HIS A 256 -10.88 4.00 8.93
C HIS A 256 -12.03 4.87 8.39
N SER A 257 -11.79 5.69 7.37
CA SER A 257 -12.75 6.72 6.95
C SER A 257 -13.29 6.51 5.54
N HIS A 258 -13.14 5.31 4.97
CA HIS A 258 -13.55 5.01 3.59
C HIS A 258 -15.05 4.72 3.40
N THR A 259 -15.84 4.58 4.49
CA THR A 259 -17.29 4.34 4.42
C THR A 259 -18.09 5.61 4.72
N THR A 260 -17.61 6.75 4.23
CA THR A 260 -18.22 8.07 4.49
C THR A 260 -18.93 8.68 3.27
N GLY A 261 -19.05 7.92 2.19
CA GLY A 261 -19.86 8.30 1.04
C GLY A 261 -21.36 8.30 1.32
N ALA A 262 -22.17 8.73 0.36
CA ALA A 262 -23.62 8.62 0.44
C ALA A 262 -24.03 7.16 0.71
N ASP A 263 -25.01 6.98 1.59
CA ASP A 263 -25.49 5.65 2.01
C ASP A 263 -24.40 4.73 2.57
N GLN A 264 -23.33 5.30 3.16
CA GLN A 264 -22.13 4.60 3.66
C GLN A 264 -21.36 3.85 2.55
N ASN A 265 -21.51 4.27 1.31
CA ASN A 265 -20.71 3.74 0.22
C ASN A 265 -19.22 4.02 0.44
N ARG A 266 -18.40 3.13 -0.11
CA ARG A 266 -16.95 3.27 -0.07
C ARG A 266 -16.52 4.43 -0.96
N VAL A 267 -15.63 5.26 -0.44
CA VAL A 267 -15.00 6.38 -1.11
C VAL A 267 -13.49 6.38 -0.91
N GLU A 268 -12.79 6.98 -1.86
CA GLU A 268 -11.36 7.23 -1.81
C GLU A 268 -11.11 8.74 -1.69
N PHE A 269 -9.97 9.10 -1.07
CA PHE A 269 -9.53 10.48 -0.90
C PHE A 269 -8.59 10.85 -2.05
N VAL A 270 -8.99 11.80 -2.89
CA VAL A 270 -8.19 12.20 -4.05
C VAL A 270 -8.03 13.71 -4.17
N LYS A 271 -7.04 14.15 -4.94
CA LYS A 271 -6.79 15.57 -5.27
C LYS A 271 -6.82 16.47 -4.01
N PRO A 272 -5.98 16.25 -2.99
CA PRO A 272 -5.89 17.13 -1.84
C PRO A 272 -5.51 18.54 -2.28
N GLN A 273 -6.18 19.54 -1.70
CA GLN A 273 -5.96 20.95 -2.00
C GLN A 273 -5.97 21.79 -0.73
N VAL A 274 -5.01 22.70 -0.61
CA VAL A 274 -4.97 23.68 0.49
C VAL A 274 -5.83 24.89 0.13
N LEU A 275 -6.78 25.24 1.00
CA LEU A 275 -7.66 26.39 0.86
C LEU A 275 -6.96 27.68 1.32
N ALA A 276 -7.59 28.83 1.05
CA ALA A 276 -7.04 30.14 1.38
C ALA A 276 -6.82 30.36 2.89
N ASP A 277 -7.61 29.70 3.73
CA ASP A 277 -7.49 29.72 5.19
C ASP A 277 -6.41 28.74 5.74
N GLY A 278 -5.75 28.00 4.85
CA GLY A 278 -4.73 27.00 5.19
C GLY A 278 -5.29 25.62 5.54
N SER A 279 -6.60 25.44 5.52
CA SER A 279 -7.20 24.12 5.76
C SER A 279 -7.03 23.20 4.54
N LEU A 280 -7.10 21.89 4.78
CA LEU A 280 -7.02 20.87 3.74
C LEU A 280 -8.42 20.46 3.29
N SER A 281 -8.61 20.45 1.99
CA SER A 281 -9.78 19.83 1.34
C SER A 281 -9.36 18.69 0.43
N VAL A 282 -10.27 17.76 0.18
CA VAL A 282 -10.12 16.63 -0.73
C VAL A 282 -11.39 16.46 -1.57
N LEU A 283 -11.27 15.75 -2.66
CA LEU A 283 -12.42 15.18 -3.35
C LEU A 283 -12.62 13.75 -2.84
N LEU A 284 -13.83 13.41 -2.39
CA LEU A 284 -14.24 12.03 -2.22
C LEU A 284 -14.71 11.50 -3.57
N SER A 285 -14.19 10.35 -3.97
CA SER A 285 -14.57 9.69 -5.23
C SER A 285 -14.79 8.20 -5.00
N THR A 286 -15.60 7.58 -5.84
CA THR A 286 -15.67 6.13 -5.95
C THR A 286 -14.85 5.69 -7.15
N ASN A 287 -14.23 4.52 -7.10
CA ASN A 287 -13.61 3.95 -8.30
C ASN A 287 -14.69 3.71 -9.36
N ASN A 288 -14.35 3.93 -10.60
CA ASN A 288 -15.27 3.82 -11.74
C ASN A 288 -16.52 4.74 -11.61
N ALA A 289 -16.37 5.89 -10.95
CA ALA A 289 -17.44 6.88 -10.88
C ALA A 289 -17.75 7.41 -12.30
N PRO A 290 -18.95 7.20 -12.82
CA PRO A 290 -19.29 7.66 -14.16
C PRO A 290 -19.22 9.19 -14.23
N TYR A 291 -18.67 9.70 -15.31
CA TYR A 291 -18.54 11.12 -15.56
C TYR A 291 -17.82 11.92 -14.49
N TYR A 292 -16.87 11.27 -13.77
CA TYR A 292 -16.01 11.91 -12.75
C TYR A 292 -16.78 12.64 -11.63
N ASN A 293 -17.90 12.12 -11.17
CA ASN A 293 -18.64 12.74 -10.07
C ASN A 293 -17.87 12.58 -8.74
N THR A 294 -17.66 13.68 -8.03
CA THR A 294 -16.93 13.74 -6.75
C THR A 294 -17.69 14.56 -5.70
N TRP A 295 -17.24 14.41 -4.43
CA TRP A 295 -17.80 15.16 -3.29
C TRP A 295 -16.70 15.92 -2.56
N PRO A 296 -16.61 17.25 -2.71
CA PRO A 296 -15.61 18.06 -2.01
C PRO A 296 -15.84 18.08 -0.49
N GLN A 297 -14.79 17.75 0.26
CA GLN A 297 -14.81 17.76 1.72
C GLN A 297 -13.60 18.52 2.27
N GLN A 298 -13.81 19.27 3.35
CA GLN A 298 -12.74 19.79 4.19
C GLN A 298 -12.43 18.76 5.26
N ILE A 299 -11.13 18.55 5.56
CA ILE A 299 -10.66 17.58 6.53
C ILE A 299 -9.96 18.30 7.68
N ALA A 300 -10.37 18.00 8.92
CA ALA A 300 -9.77 18.54 10.14
C ALA A 300 -8.48 17.80 10.52
N ILE A 301 -7.45 17.85 9.66
CA ILE A 301 -6.20 17.08 9.80
C ILE A 301 -5.39 17.44 11.07
N ASN A 302 -5.59 18.61 11.64
CA ASN A 302 -4.90 19.05 12.87
C ASN A 302 -5.58 18.53 14.15
N ASP A 303 -6.78 17.97 14.03
CA ASP A 303 -7.58 17.55 15.18
C ASP A 303 -7.99 16.07 15.10
N ALA A 304 -7.87 15.44 13.94
CA ALA A 304 -8.33 14.08 13.71
C ALA A 304 -7.38 13.28 12.80
N SER A 305 -7.29 11.97 13.06
CA SER A 305 -6.64 10.97 12.20
C SER A 305 -7.64 10.23 11.32
N ASP A 306 -8.91 10.24 11.68
CA ASP A 306 -10.03 9.61 10.99
C ASP A 306 -11.33 10.36 11.24
N ASN A 307 -12.37 10.08 10.45
CA ASN A 307 -13.61 10.86 10.47
C ASN A 307 -14.28 10.95 11.85
N THR A 308 -14.13 9.92 12.67
CA THR A 308 -14.71 9.88 14.03
C THR A 308 -13.64 9.77 15.12
N GLN A 309 -12.37 9.89 14.78
CA GLN A 309 -11.26 9.72 15.70
C GLN A 309 -10.45 11.01 15.86
N ALA A 310 -10.56 11.63 17.01
CA ALA A 310 -9.72 12.77 17.39
C ALA A 310 -8.29 12.34 17.73
N LEU A 311 -7.33 13.21 17.45
CA LEU A 311 -5.95 13.11 17.95
C LEU A 311 -5.91 13.27 19.49
N TYR A 312 -4.80 12.87 20.10
CA TYR A 312 -4.62 12.97 21.56
C TYR A 312 -4.75 14.43 22.03
N ASN A 313 -5.51 14.66 23.11
CA ASN A 313 -5.84 15.98 23.63
C ASN A 313 -6.53 16.93 22.63
N LYS A 314 -7.08 16.42 21.55
CA LYS A 314 -7.89 17.19 20.60
C LYS A 314 -9.36 16.78 20.69
N THR A 315 -10.21 17.63 20.15
CA THR A 315 -11.65 17.37 20.05
C THR A 315 -12.11 17.69 18.65
N ILE A 316 -12.99 16.84 18.11
CA ILE A 316 -13.74 17.10 16.89
C ILE A 316 -15.21 17.28 17.23
N ALA A 317 -15.97 17.92 16.36
CA ALA A 317 -17.42 18.10 16.57
C ALA A 317 -18.14 16.73 16.55
N ALA A 318 -18.69 16.30 15.43
CA ALA A 318 -19.21 14.95 15.26
C ALA A 318 -18.32 14.14 14.30
N THR A 319 -17.82 14.82 13.27
CA THR A 319 -17.00 14.26 12.19
C THR A 319 -15.85 15.21 11.87
N ALA A 320 -14.73 14.64 11.39
CA ALA A 320 -13.59 15.40 10.89
C ALA A 320 -13.77 15.83 9.42
N GLN A 321 -14.70 15.20 8.71
CA GLN A 321 -15.09 15.59 7.36
C GLN A 321 -16.26 16.56 7.43
N THR A 322 -16.12 17.65 6.71
CA THR A 322 -17.18 18.67 6.56
C THR A 322 -17.39 18.95 5.08
N PRO A 323 -18.63 18.85 4.55
CA PRO A 323 -18.91 19.23 3.17
C PRO A 323 -18.44 20.65 2.88
N LEU A 324 -17.68 20.81 1.80
CA LEU A 324 -17.17 22.13 1.41
C LEU A 324 -18.31 23.03 0.90
N PHE A 325 -19.32 22.43 0.28
CA PHE A 325 -20.48 23.13 -0.24
C PHE A 325 -21.76 22.63 0.43
N PRO A 326 -22.64 23.50 0.95
CA PRO A 326 -23.84 23.13 1.69
C PRO A 326 -24.86 22.36 0.84
N TRP A 327 -24.83 22.51 -0.47
CA TRP A 327 -25.76 21.84 -1.41
C TRP A 327 -25.22 20.48 -1.91
N ALA A 328 -23.94 20.17 -1.69
CA ALA A 328 -23.34 18.93 -2.17
C ALA A 328 -23.68 17.71 -1.30
N PHE A 329 -24.29 17.90 -0.14
CA PHE A 329 -24.59 16.84 0.82
C PHE A 329 -25.89 17.10 1.57
N ASP A 330 -27.03 16.92 0.90
CA ASP A 330 -28.28 16.75 1.63
C ASP A 330 -28.54 15.24 1.81
N ASN A 331 -28.28 14.73 3.01
CA ASN A 331 -28.56 13.34 3.38
C ASN A 331 -30.03 12.93 3.25
N THR A 332 -30.92 13.88 3.01
CA THR A 332 -32.36 13.64 2.88
C THR A 332 -32.84 13.54 1.42
N GLN A 333 -31.98 13.95 0.47
CA GLN A 333 -32.21 13.81 -0.97
C GLN A 333 -31.09 12.94 -1.54
N ARG A 334 -31.38 12.12 -2.55
CA ARG A 334 -30.34 11.39 -3.27
C ARG A 334 -29.21 12.36 -3.63
N ALA A 335 -27.97 12.04 -3.25
CA ALA A 335 -26.78 12.85 -3.54
C ALA A 335 -26.73 13.28 -5.03
N GLU A 336 -27.25 12.45 -5.90
CA GLU A 336 -27.41 12.64 -7.33
C GLU A 336 -28.29 13.88 -7.71
N ARG A 337 -29.23 14.30 -6.84
CA ARG A 337 -30.12 15.44 -7.13
C ARG A 337 -29.49 16.80 -6.88
N ALA A 338 -28.45 16.88 -6.10
CA ALA A 338 -27.68 18.11 -5.87
C ALA A 338 -26.86 18.54 -7.11
N GLY A 339 -26.79 17.70 -8.13
CA GLY A 339 -25.89 17.85 -9.27
C GLY A 339 -24.56 17.13 -9.04
N ALA A 340 -23.65 17.23 -10.00
CA ALA A 340 -22.35 16.60 -9.99
C ALA A 340 -21.25 17.66 -9.90
N VAL A 341 -20.24 17.43 -9.06
CA VAL A 341 -19.01 18.22 -9.01
C VAL A 341 -17.88 17.37 -9.56
N HIS A 342 -17.08 17.92 -10.48
CA HIS A 342 -15.87 17.26 -10.95
C HIS A 342 -14.64 17.73 -10.18
N SER A 343 -14.46 19.06 -10.10
CA SER A 343 -13.28 19.70 -9.51
C SER A 343 -13.62 21.10 -9.03
N PHE A 344 -12.81 21.66 -8.18
CA PHE A 344 -12.96 23.03 -7.72
C PHE A 344 -11.60 23.68 -7.46
N PHE A 345 -11.58 24.99 -7.31
CA PHE A 345 -10.44 25.79 -6.90
C PHE A 345 -10.89 26.87 -5.92
N GLY A 346 -10.32 26.89 -4.72
CA GLY A 346 -10.57 27.95 -3.72
C GLY A 346 -9.88 29.24 -4.14
N LEU A 347 -10.60 30.36 -4.14
CA LEU A 347 -10.00 31.66 -4.43
C LEU A 347 -9.12 32.12 -3.27
N HIS A 348 -7.91 32.59 -3.56
CA HIS A 348 -6.98 33.13 -2.56
C HIS A 348 -7.09 34.66 -2.45
N ASP A 349 -8.29 35.18 -2.42
CA ASP A 349 -8.61 36.64 -2.41
C ASP A 349 -9.19 37.15 -1.08
N GLY A 350 -9.14 36.30 -0.05
CA GLY A 350 -9.70 36.60 1.27
C GLY A 350 -11.21 36.42 1.39
N THR A 351 -11.84 35.85 0.35
CA THR A 351 -13.27 35.50 0.33
C THR A 351 -13.45 33.99 0.45
N ASN A 352 -14.67 33.55 0.82
CA ASN A 352 -15.04 32.14 0.84
C ASN A 352 -15.73 31.76 -0.48
N ARG A 353 -15.03 32.02 -1.61
CA ARG A 353 -15.51 31.76 -2.96
C ARG A 353 -14.66 30.70 -3.66
N TYR A 354 -15.30 29.99 -4.58
CA TYR A 354 -14.71 28.87 -5.29
C TYR A 354 -15.07 28.92 -6.77
N LEU A 355 -14.12 28.59 -7.65
CA LEU A 355 -14.42 28.16 -9.00
C LEU A 355 -14.75 26.67 -8.96
N VAL A 356 -15.93 26.29 -9.48
CA VAL A 356 -16.41 24.92 -9.40
C VAL A 356 -16.77 24.42 -10.80
N SER A 357 -16.24 23.28 -11.18
CA SER A 357 -16.74 22.50 -12.30
C SER A 357 -17.96 21.73 -11.81
N TRP A 358 -19.15 22.20 -12.17
CA TRP A 358 -20.41 21.71 -11.66
C TRP A 358 -21.44 21.51 -12.77
N SER A 359 -22.23 20.45 -12.66
CA SER A 359 -23.39 20.17 -13.51
C SER A 359 -24.66 20.13 -12.67
N PRO A 360 -25.74 20.78 -13.07
CA PRO A 360 -27.04 20.55 -12.45
C PRO A 360 -27.47 19.09 -12.63
N CYS A 361 -28.28 18.58 -11.70
CA CYS A 361 -28.84 17.23 -11.85
C CYS A 361 -29.79 17.16 -13.04
N ARG A 362 -29.55 16.19 -13.93
CA ARG A 362 -30.30 15.88 -15.14
C ARG A 362 -30.72 14.41 -15.17
N ALA A 363 -31.90 14.12 -15.65
CA ALA A 363 -32.42 12.77 -15.77
C ALA A 363 -33.10 12.56 -17.14
N THR A 364 -33.21 11.32 -17.58
CA THR A 364 -33.89 10.93 -18.80
C THR A 364 -35.30 10.47 -18.48
N LEU A 365 -36.28 11.18 -19.00
CA LEU A 365 -37.70 10.85 -18.90
C LEU A 365 -38.34 10.82 -20.30
N ASN A 366 -38.89 9.68 -20.73
CA ASN A 366 -39.48 9.52 -22.05
C ASN A 366 -38.52 9.98 -23.17
N GLU A 367 -37.29 9.55 -23.14
CA GLU A 367 -36.21 9.88 -24.09
C GLU A 367 -35.82 11.37 -24.13
N GLN A 368 -36.31 12.18 -23.18
CA GLN A 368 -35.95 13.59 -23.05
C GLN A 368 -35.14 13.85 -21.78
N THR A 369 -34.14 14.69 -21.89
CA THR A 369 -33.38 15.18 -20.75
C THR A 369 -34.19 16.26 -20.02
N VAL A 370 -34.47 16.03 -18.76
CA VAL A 370 -35.19 16.94 -17.86
C VAL A 370 -34.36 17.25 -16.63
N SER A 371 -34.65 18.40 -15.98
CA SER A 371 -34.05 18.69 -14.67
C SER A 371 -34.62 17.78 -13.60
N CYS A 372 -33.77 17.26 -12.69
CA CYS A 372 -34.24 16.45 -11.58
C CYS A 372 -35.23 17.18 -10.66
N ALA A 373 -35.21 18.52 -10.64
CA ALA A 373 -36.19 19.34 -9.90
C ALA A 373 -37.62 19.18 -10.42
N GLN A 374 -37.80 18.71 -11.66
CA GLN A 374 -39.11 18.46 -12.26
C GLN A 374 -39.67 17.06 -11.96
N LEU A 375 -38.85 16.21 -11.36
CA LEU A 375 -39.21 14.81 -11.03
C LEU A 375 -39.75 14.69 -9.61
N PRO A 376 -40.70 13.76 -9.35
CA PRO A 376 -41.10 13.41 -7.99
C PRO A 376 -39.87 12.97 -7.14
N ALA A 377 -39.95 13.16 -5.82
CA ALA A 377 -38.84 12.81 -4.92
C ALA A 377 -38.49 11.32 -4.96
N ASP A 378 -39.45 10.46 -5.25
CA ASP A 378 -39.31 9.00 -5.36
C ASP A 378 -39.10 8.51 -6.80
N SER A 379 -38.80 9.41 -7.74
CA SER A 379 -38.58 9.03 -9.14
C SER A 379 -37.35 8.13 -9.27
N THR A 380 -37.50 7.06 -10.05
CA THR A 380 -36.43 6.12 -10.43
C THR A 380 -35.90 6.38 -11.83
N ALA A 381 -36.23 7.55 -12.44
CA ALA A 381 -35.71 7.91 -13.75
C ALA A 381 -34.18 7.88 -13.76
N PRO A 382 -33.55 7.27 -14.79
CA PRO A 382 -32.10 7.22 -14.88
C PRO A 382 -31.51 8.62 -15.05
N LEU A 383 -30.34 8.86 -14.46
CA LEU A 383 -29.60 10.10 -14.66
C LEU A 383 -29.16 10.22 -16.12
N ALA A 384 -29.28 11.43 -16.66
CA ALA A 384 -28.70 11.78 -17.94
C ALA A 384 -27.24 12.23 -17.77
N ALA A 385 -26.49 12.21 -18.87
CA ALA A 385 -25.11 12.70 -18.89
C ALA A 385 -25.04 14.13 -18.33
N PRO A 386 -24.07 14.42 -17.44
CA PRO A 386 -23.95 15.73 -16.83
C PRO A 386 -23.57 16.82 -17.85
N LEU A 387 -23.90 18.06 -17.52
CA LEU A 387 -23.57 19.24 -18.31
C LEU A 387 -22.63 20.14 -17.50
N TYR A 388 -21.37 19.71 -17.37
CA TYR A 388 -20.40 20.46 -16.59
C TYR A 388 -20.07 21.81 -17.19
N GLY A 389 -20.24 22.86 -16.39
CA GLY A 389 -19.80 24.22 -16.67
C GLY A 389 -18.93 24.75 -15.55
N LEU A 390 -18.31 25.91 -15.73
CA LEU A 390 -17.57 26.59 -14.68
C LEU A 390 -18.42 27.63 -14.00
N TRP A 391 -18.47 27.58 -12.69
CA TRP A 391 -19.29 28.43 -11.85
C TRP A 391 -18.42 29.08 -10.76
N LEU A 392 -18.64 30.35 -10.49
CA LEU A 392 -18.15 31.05 -9.33
C LEU A 392 -19.20 30.91 -8.22
N PHE A 393 -18.87 30.14 -7.20
CA PHE A 393 -19.72 29.89 -6.05
C PHE A 393 -19.25 30.72 -4.83
N ASP A 394 -20.18 31.50 -4.24
CA ASP A 394 -19.96 32.24 -2.99
C ASP A 394 -20.60 31.45 -1.84
N ASN A 395 -19.75 30.84 -1.00
CA ASN A 395 -20.19 29.96 0.07
C ASN A 395 -20.84 30.72 1.24
N GLU A 396 -20.52 31.99 1.43
CA GLU A 396 -21.17 32.81 2.45
C GLU A 396 -22.59 33.23 2.05
N LYS A 397 -22.78 33.63 0.80
CA LYS A 397 -24.05 34.06 0.28
C LYS A 397 -24.90 32.91 -0.26
N ASN A 398 -24.32 31.70 -0.40
CA ASN A 398 -24.94 30.56 -1.05
C ASN A 398 -25.49 30.91 -2.45
N THR A 399 -24.66 31.58 -3.24
CA THR A 399 -25.00 32.02 -4.60
C THR A 399 -23.96 31.52 -5.60
N GLN A 400 -24.39 31.32 -6.84
CA GLN A 400 -23.49 30.91 -7.91
C GLN A 400 -23.73 31.72 -9.18
N VAL A 401 -22.65 32.03 -9.89
CA VAL A 401 -22.67 32.79 -11.14
C VAL A 401 -21.91 31.99 -12.20
N PRO A 402 -22.47 31.82 -13.39
CA PRO A 402 -21.79 31.08 -14.46
C PRO A 402 -20.59 31.89 -14.99
N VAL A 403 -19.46 31.27 -15.02
CA VAL A 403 -18.21 31.74 -15.65
C VAL A 403 -18.12 31.22 -17.09
N ARG A 404 -18.53 29.96 -17.29
CA ARG A 404 -18.67 29.33 -18.59
C ARG A 404 -19.78 28.28 -18.53
N LEU A 405 -20.77 28.42 -19.41
CA LEU A 405 -21.84 27.44 -19.49
C LEU A 405 -21.32 26.09 -20.00
N GLY A 406 -21.93 25.02 -19.52
CA GLY A 406 -21.64 23.68 -19.98
C GLY A 406 -21.98 23.50 -21.47
N VAL A 407 -21.25 22.60 -22.11
CA VAL A 407 -21.47 22.24 -23.52
C VAL A 407 -21.78 20.74 -23.55
N GLU A 408 -22.84 20.35 -24.25
CA GLU A 408 -23.21 18.93 -24.39
C GLU A 408 -22.02 18.09 -24.90
N GLY A 409 -21.82 16.94 -24.30
CA GLY A 409 -20.74 16.03 -24.66
C GLY A 409 -19.32 16.47 -24.23
N LYS A 410 -19.25 17.57 -23.43
CA LYS A 410 -17.96 18.08 -22.94
C LYS A 410 -17.97 18.34 -21.44
N ILE A 411 -16.79 18.22 -20.82
CA ILE A 411 -16.53 18.60 -19.44
C ILE A 411 -15.52 19.76 -19.39
N GLN A 412 -15.77 20.77 -18.57
CA GLN A 412 -14.79 21.78 -18.18
C GLN A 412 -14.28 21.41 -16.79
N SER A 413 -12.99 21.15 -16.66
CA SER A 413 -12.40 20.62 -15.44
C SER A 413 -11.17 21.40 -14.98
N GLU A 414 -10.74 21.15 -13.75
CA GLU A 414 -9.53 21.69 -13.13
C GLU A 414 -9.38 23.22 -13.30
N PRO A 415 -10.39 24.01 -12.94
CA PRO A 415 -10.29 25.47 -13.09
C PRO A 415 -9.24 26.04 -12.13
N MET A 416 -8.41 26.97 -12.61
CA MET A 416 -7.40 27.70 -11.84
C MET A 416 -7.44 29.19 -12.15
N VAL A 417 -7.08 30.04 -11.17
CA VAL A 417 -6.88 31.47 -11.37
C VAL A 417 -5.40 31.78 -11.42
N LEU A 418 -4.94 32.52 -12.44
CA LEU A 418 -3.55 32.97 -12.56
C LEU A 418 -3.32 34.21 -11.67
N GLN A 419 -3.33 33.99 -10.39
CA GLN A 419 -3.22 35.03 -9.36
C GLN A 419 -2.12 34.70 -8.37
N ALA A 420 -1.40 35.72 -7.90
CA ALA A 420 -0.44 35.55 -6.82
C ALA A 420 -1.14 35.19 -5.50
N ARG A 421 -0.53 34.31 -4.74
CA ARG A 421 -1.00 33.85 -3.43
C ARG A 421 0.12 33.86 -2.40
N ASN A 422 -0.23 33.76 -1.13
CA ASN A 422 0.76 33.66 -0.07
C ASN A 422 1.65 32.43 -0.28
N LYS A 423 2.95 32.60 -0.09
CA LYS A 423 3.90 31.48 -0.10
C LYS A 423 3.79 30.70 1.20
N ASN A 424 3.83 29.40 1.11
CA ASN A 424 3.96 28.52 2.25
C ASN A 424 5.34 28.68 2.91
N VAL A 425 5.45 28.24 4.16
CA VAL A 425 6.71 28.29 4.89
C VAL A 425 7.72 27.34 4.24
N TYR A 426 8.96 27.78 4.12
CA TYR A 426 10.05 26.89 3.71
C TYR A 426 10.40 25.95 4.87
N LEU A 427 10.30 24.67 4.62
CA LEU A 427 10.67 23.62 5.56
C LEU A 427 12.02 23.01 5.12
N PRO A 428 13.12 23.27 5.86
CA PRO A 428 14.44 22.71 5.50
C PRO A 428 14.45 21.18 5.69
N SER A 429 15.48 20.51 5.19
CA SER A 429 15.71 19.08 5.45
C SER A 429 15.72 18.79 6.96
N ASP A 430 15.35 17.57 7.33
CA ASP A 430 15.27 17.18 8.75
C ASP A 430 16.66 17.30 9.41
N PRO A 431 16.85 18.21 10.39
CA PRO A 431 18.14 18.41 11.04
C PRO A 431 18.57 17.22 11.91
N THR A 432 17.71 16.24 12.13
CA THR A 432 17.97 15.04 12.94
C THR A 432 18.51 13.88 12.11
N ILE A 433 18.66 14.04 10.81
CA ILE A 433 19.28 13.04 9.93
C ILE A 433 20.74 12.83 10.35
N ASP A 434 21.09 11.58 10.64
CA ASP A 434 22.48 11.19 10.96
C ASP A 434 23.25 10.93 9.66
N PRO A 435 24.30 11.74 9.35
CA PRO A 435 25.03 11.60 8.12
C PRO A 435 25.82 10.29 8.01
N LEU A 436 26.25 9.71 9.12
CA LEU A 436 27.00 8.43 9.10
C LEU A 436 26.07 7.27 8.75
N LEU A 437 24.86 7.27 9.29
CA LEU A 437 23.85 6.27 8.92
C LEU A 437 23.39 6.47 7.47
N ALA A 438 23.34 7.72 7.01
CA ALA A 438 22.99 8.03 5.64
C ALA A 438 24.02 7.46 4.64
N GLU A 439 25.31 7.54 4.94
CA GLU A 439 26.39 6.92 4.15
C GLU A 439 26.28 5.38 4.09
N GLU A 440 25.76 4.76 5.16
CA GLU A 440 25.49 3.31 5.21
C GLU A 440 24.20 2.90 4.46
N ASN A 441 23.41 3.83 3.92
CA ASN A 441 22.06 3.60 3.37
C ASN A 441 21.10 2.92 4.36
N VAL A 442 21.21 3.24 5.65
CA VAL A 442 20.36 2.71 6.72
C VAL A 442 19.66 3.83 7.49
N ALA A 443 18.58 3.47 8.13
CA ALA A 443 17.83 4.27 9.09
C ALA A 443 17.71 3.52 10.42
N ILE A 444 17.20 4.17 11.47
CA ILE A 444 16.90 3.53 12.75
C ILE A 444 15.38 3.44 12.90
N LEU A 445 14.90 2.22 13.18
CA LEU A 445 13.57 2.02 13.72
C LEU A 445 13.66 1.83 15.24
N ASN A 446 12.88 2.64 15.98
CA ASN A 446 12.81 2.63 17.44
C ASN A 446 11.35 2.43 17.87
N ILE A 447 11.02 1.25 18.40
CA ILE A 447 9.70 0.90 18.93
C ILE A 447 9.79 0.93 20.45
N ARG A 448 8.95 1.71 21.12
CA ARG A 448 8.98 1.80 22.59
C ARG A 448 8.55 0.51 23.27
N SER A 449 7.49 -0.13 22.78
CA SER A 449 7.14 -1.49 23.22
C SER A 449 6.21 -2.18 22.22
N VAL A 450 6.52 -3.39 21.80
CA VAL A 450 5.61 -4.26 21.03
C VAL A 450 4.43 -4.76 21.86
N TYR A 451 4.45 -4.57 23.18
CA TYR A 451 3.38 -4.91 24.12
C TYR A 451 2.42 -3.75 24.37
N ASP A 452 2.71 -2.58 23.83
CA ASP A 452 1.77 -1.46 23.76
C ASP A 452 0.86 -1.66 22.55
N LEU A 453 -0.38 -2.02 22.77
CA LEU A 453 -1.36 -2.16 21.72
C LEU A 453 -2.37 -1.00 21.79
N ALA A 454 -2.20 -0.02 20.93
CA ALA A 454 -3.04 1.18 20.86
C ALA A 454 -3.20 1.87 22.25
N GLY A 455 -2.11 2.05 22.98
CA GLY A 455 -2.10 2.68 24.30
C GLY A 455 -2.57 1.76 25.46
N THR A 456 -2.55 0.45 25.24
CA THR A 456 -2.91 -0.55 26.28
C THR A 456 -1.76 -1.54 26.46
N ASP A 457 -1.30 -1.74 27.70
CA ASP A 457 -0.35 -2.81 28.05
C ASP A 457 -1.05 -4.16 28.01
N ILE A 458 -0.74 -4.98 26.99
CA ILE A 458 -1.37 -6.30 26.77
C ILE A 458 -0.62 -7.47 27.43
N ALA A 459 0.56 -7.24 27.99
CA ALA A 459 1.43 -8.32 28.47
C ALA A 459 1.97 -8.12 29.89
N GLY A 460 1.76 -6.95 30.49
CA GLY A 460 2.33 -6.60 31.80
C GLY A 460 3.82 -6.25 31.70
N ILE A 461 4.13 -5.14 31.00
CA ILE A 461 5.50 -4.66 30.72
C ILE A 461 6.36 -4.62 32.00
N GLY A 462 5.82 -4.13 33.13
CA GLY A 462 6.54 -4.05 34.37
C GLY A 462 7.02 -5.41 34.91
N ARG A 463 6.25 -6.49 34.72
CA ARG A 463 6.62 -7.86 35.06
C ARG A 463 7.60 -8.44 34.06
N LEU A 464 7.39 -8.23 32.76
CA LEU A 464 8.24 -8.76 31.69
C LEU A 464 9.64 -8.15 31.70
N SER A 465 9.75 -6.85 32.05
CA SER A 465 11.02 -6.12 32.14
C SER A 465 11.85 -6.45 33.35
N ASP A 466 11.28 -7.11 34.39
CA ASP A 466 11.99 -7.53 35.57
C ASP A 466 12.62 -8.91 35.37
N PRO A 467 13.95 -9.05 35.27
CA PRO A 467 14.61 -10.33 35.01
C PRO A 467 14.43 -11.33 36.15
N MET A 468 14.07 -10.89 37.36
CA MET A 468 13.81 -11.78 38.49
C MET A 468 12.41 -12.37 38.48
N GLN A 469 11.46 -11.73 37.75
CA GLN A 469 10.09 -12.21 37.65
C GLN A 469 9.82 -13.01 36.36
N THR A 470 10.54 -12.68 35.28
CA THR A 470 10.28 -13.28 33.95
C THR A 470 11.59 -13.72 33.27
N ARG A 471 11.63 -14.96 32.83
CA ARG A 471 12.70 -15.47 31.97
C ARG A 471 12.45 -15.15 30.52
N SER A 472 13.48 -15.17 29.67
CA SER A 472 13.35 -14.91 28.27
C SER A 472 12.38 -15.88 27.56
N THR A 473 12.40 -17.17 27.98
CA THR A 473 11.51 -18.22 27.47
C THR A 473 10.03 -17.96 27.72
N ASP A 474 9.72 -17.18 28.77
CA ASP A 474 8.35 -16.89 29.19
C ASP A 474 7.79 -15.62 28.56
N ARG A 475 8.58 -14.93 27.75
CA ARG A 475 8.16 -13.72 27.03
C ARG A 475 7.42 -14.12 25.75
N PRO A 476 6.22 -13.55 25.49
CA PRO A 476 5.42 -13.93 24.32
C PRO A 476 6.02 -13.52 22.98
N VAL A 477 6.80 -12.43 22.94
CA VAL A 477 7.53 -11.95 21.77
C VAL A 477 9.00 -11.93 22.07
N ARG A 478 9.81 -12.47 21.16
CA ARG A 478 11.26 -12.54 21.30
C ARG A 478 12.02 -11.81 20.21
N TYR A 479 11.44 -11.74 19.00
CA TYR A 479 12.08 -11.15 17.84
C TYR A 479 11.06 -10.35 17.02
N VAL A 480 11.59 -9.44 16.20
CA VAL A 480 10.88 -8.81 15.09
C VAL A 480 11.52 -9.26 13.80
N ARG A 481 10.73 -9.75 12.86
CA ARG A 481 11.10 -10.00 11.47
C ARG A 481 10.73 -8.80 10.64
N PHE A 482 11.66 -8.33 9.80
CA PHE A 482 11.48 -7.28 8.85
C PHE A 482 11.36 -7.89 7.46
N ILE A 483 10.33 -7.53 6.73
CA ILE A 483 10.06 -8.00 5.38
C ILE A 483 9.89 -6.82 4.45
N ARG A 484 10.12 -7.03 3.16
CA ARG A 484 9.72 -6.08 2.13
C ARG A 484 8.96 -6.79 1.01
N GLY A 485 8.13 -6.03 0.28
CA GLY A 485 7.63 -6.46 -1.01
C GLY A 485 8.73 -6.35 -2.06
N VAL A 486 8.86 -7.36 -2.89
CA VAL A 486 9.84 -7.38 -3.97
C VAL A 486 9.29 -6.55 -5.14
N PRO A 487 10.01 -5.53 -5.61
CA PRO A 487 9.63 -4.82 -6.84
C PRO A 487 9.53 -5.80 -8.01
N LEU A 488 8.41 -5.82 -8.71
CA LEU A 488 8.18 -6.73 -9.83
C LEU A 488 8.41 -5.98 -11.15
N PRO A 489 9.15 -6.56 -12.11
CA PRO A 489 9.32 -5.98 -13.44
C PRO A 489 8.05 -6.14 -14.29
N SER A 490 7.98 -5.40 -15.41
CA SER A 490 7.05 -5.68 -16.49
C SER A 490 7.32 -7.04 -17.14
N ASN A 491 6.33 -7.56 -17.88
CA ASN A 491 6.47 -8.83 -18.60
C ASN A 491 7.54 -8.80 -19.69
N GLU A 492 7.93 -7.62 -20.19
CA GLU A 492 9.00 -7.46 -21.17
C GLU A 492 10.39 -7.70 -20.58
N VAL A 493 10.59 -7.28 -19.30
CA VAL A 493 11.84 -7.51 -18.58
C VAL A 493 11.93 -8.94 -18.09
N GLN A 494 10.85 -9.47 -17.51
CA GLN A 494 10.75 -10.83 -17.00
C GLN A 494 9.30 -11.28 -16.90
N GLN A 495 8.93 -12.31 -17.66
CA GLN A 495 7.60 -12.93 -17.51
C GLN A 495 7.49 -13.62 -16.15
N ILE A 496 6.46 -13.26 -15.39
CA ILE A 496 6.18 -13.87 -14.09
C ILE A 496 4.78 -14.50 -14.14
N PRO A 497 4.69 -15.77 -14.57
CA PRO A 497 3.40 -16.44 -14.65
C PRO A 497 2.79 -16.67 -13.26
N GLY A 498 1.46 -16.77 -13.19
CA GLY A 498 0.71 -16.89 -11.93
C GLY A 498 1.18 -18.03 -11.02
N PHE A 499 1.69 -19.15 -11.58
CA PHE A 499 2.21 -20.25 -10.77
C PHE A 499 3.41 -19.83 -9.89
N ALA A 500 4.20 -18.82 -10.31
CA ALA A 500 5.38 -18.39 -9.58
C ALA A 500 5.04 -17.86 -8.17
N PHE A 501 3.87 -17.27 -8.03
CA PHE A 501 3.37 -16.77 -6.73
C PHE A 501 2.79 -17.88 -5.84
N GLY A 502 2.59 -19.05 -6.36
CA GLY A 502 1.99 -20.16 -5.63
C GLY A 502 0.55 -19.84 -5.21
N VAL A 503 0.23 -20.15 -3.94
CA VAL A 503 -1.11 -19.97 -3.36
C VAL A 503 -1.39 -18.53 -2.88
N SER A 504 -0.40 -17.64 -2.93
CA SER A 504 -0.46 -16.28 -2.37
C SER A 504 -0.28 -15.19 -3.43
N GLN A 505 -0.84 -15.37 -4.61
CA GLN A 505 -0.67 -14.47 -5.75
C GLN A 505 -0.96 -12.99 -5.42
N ARG A 506 -2.02 -12.71 -4.64
CA ARG A 506 -2.40 -11.34 -4.24
C ARG A 506 -1.40 -10.63 -3.33
N GLN A 507 -0.45 -11.37 -2.74
CA GLN A 507 0.53 -10.78 -1.83
C GLN A 507 1.81 -10.31 -2.54
N GLY A 508 1.93 -10.54 -3.85
CA GLY A 508 3.18 -10.32 -4.57
C GLY A 508 4.32 -11.20 -4.04
N MET A 509 5.55 -10.99 -4.50
CA MET A 509 6.74 -11.64 -3.94
C MET A 509 7.27 -10.85 -2.74
N ARG A 510 7.83 -11.57 -1.75
CA ARG A 510 8.36 -10.97 -0.52
C ARG A 510 9.68 -11.58 -0.15
N ASP A 511 10.62 -10.75 0.29
CA ASP A 511 11.86 -11.21 0.93
C ASP A 511 11.96 -10.69 2.38
N ILE A 512 12.83 -11.31 3.16
CA ILE A 512 13.06 -10.95 4.55
C ILE A 512 14.32 -10.07 4.61
N LEU A 513 14.20 -8.89 5.22
CA LEU A 513 15.30 -7.95 5.44
C LEU A 513 16.20 -8.37 6.59
N GLY A 514 15.73 -9.22 7.48
CA GLY A 514 16.43 -9.74 8.66
C GLY A 514 15.59 -9.66 9.93
N PHE A 515 16.26 -9.94 11.05
CA PHE A 515 15.65 -10.07 12.37
C PHE A 515 16.34 -9.16 13.39
N ALA A 516 15.58 -8.74 14.39
CA ALA A 516 16.09 -8.04 15.58
C ALA A 516 15.51 -8.64 16.86
N PRO A 517 16.27 -8.71 17.97
CA PRO A 517 15.73 -9.12 19.25
C PRO A 517 14.80 -8.06 19.84
N VAL A 518 13.82 -8.51 20.60
CA VAL A 518 12.93 -7.67 21.41
C VAL A 518 13.46 -7.67 22.85
N GLU A 519 13.68 -6.50 23.42
CA GLU A 519 14.12 -6.34 24.79
C GLU A 519 13.02 -6.70 25.80
N PRO A 520 13.35 -6.96 27.08
CA PRO A 520 12.36 -7.42 28.06
C PRO A 520 11.12 -6.56 28.24
N ASP A 521 11.25 -5.23 28.09
CA ASP A 521 10.15 -4.26 28.15
C ASP A 521 9.36 -4.14 26.82
N GLY A 522 9.66 -5.01 25.86
CA GLY A 522 9.07 -5.00 24.54
C GLY A 522 9.68 -3.99 23.59
N SER A 523 10.71 -3.25 23.99
CA SER A 523 11.32 -2.23 23.13
C SER A 523 12.26 -2.84 22.09
N VAL A 524 12.41 -2.14 20.95
CA VAL A 524 13.29 -2.48 19.83
C VAL A 524 13.95 -1.22 19.32
N LYS A 525 15.28 -1.24 19.12
CA LYS A 525 16.00 -0.17 18.41
C LYS A 525 17.07 -0.79 17.53
N VAL A 526 16.91 -0.65 16.21
CA VAL A 526 17.70 -1.40 15.23
C VAL A 526 17.95 -0.57 13.97
N LYS A 527 19.09 -0.79 13.29
CA LYS A 527 19.36 -0.28 11.95
C LYS A 527 18.54 -1.09 10.94
N VAL A 528 17.81 -0.42 10.06
CA VAL A 528 17.05 -1.03 8.94
C VAL A 528 17.49 -0.42 7.62
N PRO A 529 17.40 -1.14 6.50
CA PRO A 529 17.65 -0.54 5.18
C PRO A 529 16.72 0.63 4.92
N ALA A 530 17.23 1.68 4.29
CA ALA A 530 16.48 2.89 3.94
C ALA A 530 15.99 2.88 2.50
N ASN A 531 15.10 3.82 2.14
CA ASN A 531 14.56 4.03 0.79
C ASN A 531 13.87 2.81 0.18
N LEU A 532 13.24 1.98 1.01
CA LEU A 532 12.45 0.84 0.56
C LEU A 532 11.22 0.63 1.46
N PRO A 533 10.16 0.02 0.92
CA PRO A 533 8.97 -0.32 1.69
C PRO A 533 9.25 -1.54 2.58
N LEU A 534 9.04 -1.41 3.89
CA LEU A 534 9.19 -2.49 4.86
C LEU A 534 7.94 -2.70 5.70
N ALA A 535 7.75 -3.93 6.15
CA ALA A 535 6.70 -4.32 7.09
C ALA A 535 7.28 -5.20 8.20
N LEU A 536 6.52 -5.40 9.26
CA LEU A 536 6.96 -6.04 10.50
C LEU A 536 6.13 -7.28 10.80
N SER A 537 6.75 -8.29 11.43
CA SER A 537 6.07 -9.39 12.10
C SER A 537 6.72 -9.64 13.45
N LEU A 538 5.91 -9.82 14.50
CA LEU A 538 6.40 -10.21 15.84
C LEU A 538 6.51 -11.71 15.93
N LEU A 539 7.62 -12.22 16.47
CA LEU A 539 7.93 -13.64 16.52
C LEU A 539 8.11 -14.13 17.95
N ASP A 540 7.71 -15.37 18.19
CA ASP A 540 8.04 -16.09 19.44
C ASP A 540 9.49 -16.56 19.46
N ALA A 541 9.86 -17.31 20.50
CA ALA A 541 11.23 -17.85 20.68
C ALA A 541 11.63 -18.85 19.59
N THR A 542 10.67 -19.44 18.87
CA THR A 542 10.92 -20.44 17.80
C THR A 542 10.90 -19.81 16.39
N GLY A 543 10.71 -18.49 16.28
CA GLY A 543 10.68 -17.77 15.00
C GLY A 543 9.31 -17.75 14.30
N LYS A 544 8.25 -18.25 14.95
CA LYS A 544 6.89 -18.22 14.38
C LYS A 544 6.19 -16.92 14.68
N ALA A 545 5.47 -16.39 13.71
CA ALA A 545 4.72 -15.16 13.86
C ALA A 545 3.60 -15.29 14.91
N VAL A 546 3.57 -14.35 15.87
CA VAL A 546 2.55 -14.23 16.91
C VAL A 546 1.58 -13.09 16.64
N SER A 547 1.90 -12.21 15.71
CA SER A 547 1.03 -11.14 15.20
C SER A 547 0.65 -11.40 13.75
N ALA A 548 -0.45 -10.79 13.30
CA ALA A 548 -0.68 -10.61 11.88
C ALA A 548 0.48 -9.80 11.27
N GLN A 549 0.70 -9.96 9.97
CA GLN A 549 1.64 -9.16 9.22
C GLN A 549 1.16 -7.69 9.19
N HIS A 550 2.10 -6.75 9.26
CA HIS A 550 1.80 -5.33 9.10
C HIS A 550 1.20 -5.07 7.71
N GLN A 551 0.10 -4.31 7.66
CA GLN A 551 -0.69 -4.07 6.44
C GLN A 551 -0.37 -2.74 5.76
N GLN A 552 0.78 -2.15 6.05
CA GLN A 552 1.20 -0.83 5.58
C GLN A 552 2.71 -0.87 5.33
N TRP A 553 3.14 -0.30 4.22
CA TRP A 553 4.56 -0.17 3.95
C TRP A 553 5.13 1.04 4.70
N ILE A 554 6.04 0.77 5.64
CA ILE A 554 6.82 1.79 6.34
C ILE A 554 8.02 2.12 5.48
N THR A 555 8.31 3.41 5.30
CA THR A 555 9.51 3.87 4.59
C THR A 555 10.29 4.85 5.45
N LEU A 556 11.62 4.76 5.40
CA LEU A 556 12.53 5.66 6.10
C LEU A 556 13.59 6.17 5.13
N ARG A 557 14.00 7.42 5.32
CA ARG A 557 15.13 7.99 4.56
C ARG A 557 16.47 7.57 5.20
N PRO A 558 17.57 7.53 4.43
CA PRO A 558 18.90 7.30 4.98
C PRO A 558 19.23 8.28 6.11
N GLY A 559 19.70 7.76 7.24
CA GLY A 559 20.03 8.55 8.43
C GLY A 559 18.83 8.92 9.32
N GLU A 560 17.61 8.64 8.92
CA GLU A 560 16.41 8.93 9.68
C GLU A 560 16.26 8.01 10.91
N THR A 561 15.68 8.53 11.98
CA THR A 561 15.18 7.74 13.11
C THR A 561 13.67 7.88 13.18
N LEU A 562 12.97 6.79 12.90
CA LEU A 562 11.53 6.67 13.11
C LEU A 562 11.26 6.06 14.48
N SER A 563 10.44 6.74 15.30
CA SER A 563 10.01 6.23 16.61
C SER A 563 8.53 5.89 16.59
N CYS A 564 8.19 4.73 17.17
CA CYS A 564 6.82 4.25 17.37
C CYS A 564 6.57 4.00 18.85
N ASN A 565 5.35 4.30 19.33
CA ASN A 565 4.94 3.97 20.70
C ASN A 565 4.78 2.47 20.89
N GLY A 566 4.15 1.81 19.93
CA GLY A 566 3.87 0.40 19.95
C GLY A 566 3.12 -0.06 18.69
N CYS A 567 2.29 -1.09 18.85
CA CYS A 567 1.47 -1.67 17.82
C CYS A 567 0.07 -1.03 17.82
N HIS A 568 -0.66 -1.17 16.72
CA HIS A 568 -2.06 -0.74 16.57
C HIS A 568 -2.91 -1.91 16.07
N GLN A 569 -4.22 -1.84 16.28
CA GLN A 569 -5.17 -2.83 15.77
C GLN A 569 -5.82 -2.34 14.48
N ALA A 570 -5.97 -3.23 13.50
CA ALA A 570 -6.59 -2.92 12.22
C ALA A 570 -8.01 -2.35 12.34
N ASN A 571 -8.76 -2.74 13.37
CA ASN A 571 -10.15 -2.33 13.60
C ASN A 571 -10.30 -1.32 14.76
N ASN A 572 -9.19 -0.77 15.28
CA ASN A 572 -9.23 0.22 16.34
C ASN A 572 -9.20 1.61 15.74
N THR A 573 -10.09 2.50 16.20
CA THR A 573 -10.18 3.91 15.79
C THR A 573 -9.09 4.79 16.40
N ARG A 574 -8.22 4.27 17.28
CA ARG A 574 -7.11 5.03 17.83
C ARG A 574 -6.02 5.24 16.77
N PRO A 575 -5.31 6.38 16.83
CA PRO A 575 -4.19 6.67 15.94
C PRO A 575 -3.12 5.60 15.99
N HIS A 576 -2.39 5.47 14.89
CA HIS A 576 -1.27 4.53 14.75
C HIS A 576 -0.20 4.80 15.81
N GLY A 577 0.57 3.77 16.19
CA GLY A 577 1.53 3.77 17.27
C GLY A 577 2.73 4.72 17.13
N ARG A 578 2.59 5.88 16.50
CA ARG A 578 3.67 6.85 16.31
C ARG A 578 3.98 7.65 17.55
N TYR A 579 5.21 8.06 17.65
CA TYR A 579 5.75 8.92 18.68
C TYR A 579 6.29 10.21 18.05
N ASN A 580 6.16 11.34 18.75
CA ASN A 580 6.65 12.67 18.38
C ASN A 580 5.80 13.49 17.39
N GLY A 581 4.56 13.08 17.08
CA GLY A 581 3.59 13.97 16.44
C GLY A 581 2.81 14.80 17.48
N GLU A 582 2.43 16.02 17.16
CA GLU A 582 1.37 16.71 17.93
C GLU A 582 0.09 15.86 17.86
N GLY A 583 -0.51 15.62 19.01
CA GLY A 583 -1.74 14.82 19.11
C GLY A 583 -1.54 13.31 19.17
N GLU A 584 -0.31 12.81 19.28
CA GLU A 584 -0.03 11.39 19.44
C GLU A 584 -0.34 10.87 20.86
N TRP A 585 -0.82 9.65 20.95
CA TRP A 585 -1.07 9.00 22.23
C TRP A 585 0.25 8.60 22.89
N PRO A 586 0.43 8.84 24.22
CA PRO A 586 1.65 8.46 24.89
C PRO A 586 1.79 6.94 24.96
N SER A 587 3.04 6.43 24.87
CA SER A 587 3.31 5.01 25.07
C SER A 587 3.07 4.59 26.51
N VAL A 588 2.54 3.38 26.70
CA VAL A 588 2.44 2.73 28.01
C VAL A 588 3.81 2.35 28.59
N ASN A 589 4.84 2.19 27.75
CA ASN A 589 6.24 2.06 28.19
C ASN A 589 6.87 3.44 28.38
N VAL A 590 6.78 3.98 29.60
CA VAL A 590 7.35 5.26 29.95
C VAL A 590 8.88 5.26 30.01
N GLY A 591 9.52 4.08 29.97
CA GLY A 591 10.96 3.93 30.13
C GLY A 591 11.43 4.08 31.56
N ALA A 592 12.76 4.27 31.74
CA ALA A 592 13.39 4.43 33.04
C ALA A 592 12.89 5.70 33.76
N THR A 593 12.61 5.57 35.06
CA THR A 593 12.12 6.67 35.90
C THR A 593 13.23 7.48 36.56
N GLN A 594 14.48 6.96 36.55
CA GLN A 594 15.66 7.60 37.18
C GLN A 594 16.84 7.52 36.21
N SER A 595 17.67 8.57 36.21
CA SER A 595 18.93 8.62 35.44
C SER A 595 20.05 7.89 36.14
N SER A 596 20.90 7.24 35.34
CA SER A 596 22.13 6.55 35.79
C SER A 596 21.85 5.41 36.77
N GLN A 597 20.64 4.85 36.73
CA GLN A 597 20.24 3.66 37.50
C GLN A 597 19.84 2.54 36.53
N PRO A 598 20.08 1.27 36.93
CA PRO A 598 19.56 0.13 36.17
C PRO A 598 18.03 0.08 36.29
N PHE A 599 17.40 -0.62 35.37
CA PHE A 599 15.97 -0.98 35.53
C PHE A 599 15.78 -1.88 36.75
N THR A 600 14.53 -2.00 37.20
CA THR A 600 14.19 -2.78 38.40
C THR A 600 14.76 -4.20 38.31
N ASN A 601 15.59 -4.58 39.31
CA ASN A 601 16.26 -5.88 39.42
C ASN A 601 17.15 -6.25 38.21
N ALA A 602 17.45 -5.31 37.33
CA ALA A 602 18.29 -5.53 36.16
C ALA A 602 19.77 -5.35 36.47
N ASN A 603 20.61 -5.76 35.53
CA ASN A 603 22.07 -5.72 35.56
C ASN A 603 22.56 -4.27 35.81
N PRO A 604 23.35 -4.05 36.91
CA PRO A 604 23.92 -2.74 37.22
C PRO A 604 24.84 -2.16 36.13
N ALA A 605 25.42 -2.99 35.27
CA ALA A 605 26.24 -2.56 34.15
C ALA A 605 25.42 -1.92 32.99
N MET A 606 24.09 -1.95 33.09
CA MET A 606 23.17 -1.39 32.11
C MET A 606 22.35 -0.21 32.67
N PRO A 607 22.99 0.92 33.07
CA PRO A 607 22.28 2.07 33.58
C PRO A 607 21.51 2.78 32.48
N ALA A 608 20.28 3.20 32.78
CA ALA A 608 19.39 3.94 31.87
C ALA A 608 19.36 5.44 32.23
N GLN A 609 18.91 6.27 31.28
CA GLN A 609 18.54 7.66 31.51
C GLN A 609 17.00 7.78 31.60
N VAL A 610 16.51 8.83 32.24
CA VAL A 610 15.06 9.06 32.38
C VAL A 610 14.37 9.02 31.00
N GLY A 611 13.31 8.23 30.89
CA GLY A 611 12.53 8.05 29.66
C GLY A 611 13.11 7.05 28.65
N GLU A 612 14.37 6.58 28.84
CA GLU A 612 14.93 5.53 27.96
C GLU A 612 14.22 4.20 28.20
N THR A 613 13.87 3.53 27.10
CA THR A 613 13.50 2.12 27.10
C THR A 613 14.75 1.23 27.20
N MET A 614 14.57 -0.07 27.45
CA MET A 614 15.71 -1.00 27.53
C MET A 614 16.50 -1.03 26.20
N ALA A 615 15.82 -1.04 25.03
CA ALA A 615 16.51 -0.98 23.74
C ALA A 615 17.27 0.35 23.52
N GLN A 616 16.74 1.47 23.99
CA GLN A 616 17.43 2.75 23.90
C GLN A 616 18.68 2.78 24.78
N ALA A 617 18.58 2.27 26.01
CA ALA A 617 19.72 2.17 26.93
C ALA A 617 20.80 1.21 26.38
N ALA A 618 20.40 0.05 25.87
CA ALA A 618 21.32 -0.89 25.22
C ALA A 618 22.00 -0.26 23.99
N ALA A 619 21.26 0.43 23.15
CA ALA A 619 21.79 1.11 21.96
C ALA A 619 22.79 2.23 22.31
N ARG A 620 22.54 2.98 23.39
CA ARG A 620 23.46 4.03 23.86
C ARG A 620 24.75 3.44 24.40
N LEU A 621 24.68 2.31 25.11
CA LEU A 621 25.85 1.70 25.77
C LEU A 621 26.68 0.83 24.82
N LEU A 622 26.03 0.13 23.88
CA LEU A 622 26.64 -0.91 23.04
C LEU A 622 26.60 -0.58 21.52
N GLY A 623 26.00 0.56 21.15
CA GLY A 623 25.72 0.91 19.75
C GLY A 623 24.43 0.29 19.22
N VAL A 624 23.83 0.94 18.20
CA VAL A 624 22.65 0.41 17.51
C VAL A 624 23.09 -0.75 16.60
N LYS A 625 22.51 -1.92 16.79
CA LYS A 625 22.85 -3.11 16.01
C LYS A 625 22.15 -3.11 14.65
N PRO A 626 22.77 -3.67 13.59
CA PRO A 626 22.09 -3.98 12.34
C PRO A 626 21.11 -5.15 12.55
N LEU A 627 20.29 -5.43 11.52
CA LEU A 627 19.55 -6.69 11.41
C LEU A 627 20.52 -7.87 11.32
N SER A 628 20.03 -9.08 11.53
CA SER A 628 20.78 -10.34 11.38
C SER A 628 19.98 -11.32 10.53
N GLU A 629 20.66 -12.29 9.92
CA GLU A 629 20.01 -13.42 9.25
C GLU A 629 19.43 -14.43 10.24
N GLY A 630 19.96 -14.46 11.47
CA GLY A 630 19.63 -15.39 12.52
C GLY A 630 18.80 -14.80 13.65
N LEU A 631 18.09 -15.68 14.36
CA LEU A 631 17.44 -15.35 15.62
C LEU A 631 18.49 -15.37 16.73
N VAL A 632 19.12 -14.23 16.96
CA VAL A 632 20.19 -14.09 17.95
C VAL A 632 19.64 -13.47 19.24
N TYR A 633 19.85 -14.13 20.35
CA TYR A 633 19.50 -13.64 21.69
C TYR A 633 20.69 -13.66 22.62
N GLN A 634 20.86 -12.60 23.39
CA GLN A 634 21.82 -12.45 24.46
C GLN A 634 21.16 -11.82 25.67
N ASP A 635 21.29 -12.43 26.83
CA ASP A 635 20.79 -11.89 28.11
C ASP A 635 21.70 -10.77 28.62
N LEU A 636 21.35 -9.53 28.34
CA LEU A 636 22.06 -8.34 28.80
C LEU A 636 21.55 -7.84 30.16
N TRP A 637 20.33 -8.25 30.54
CA TRP A 637 19.58 -7.60 31.61
C TRP A 637 19.57 -8.36 32.92
N THR A 638 19.84 -9.64 32.93
CA THR A 638 19.93 -10.41 34.18
C THR A 638 21.19 -9.99 34.98
N ASP A 639 21.01 -9.58 36.24
CA ASP A 639 22.11 -9.32 37.18
C ASP A 639 22.80 -10.63 37.58
N PRO A 640 24.07 -10.85 37.18
CA PRO A 640 24.76 -12.09 37.50
C PRO A 640 25.00 -12.31 39.02
N ALA A 641 24.88 -11.23 39.82
CA ALA A 641 24.95 -11.35 41.28
C ALA A 641 23.67 -11.94 41.89
N ARG A 642 22.55 -11.88 41.17
CA ARG A 642 21.24 -12.39 41.62
C ARG A 642 20.85 -13.71 41.01
N ARG A 643 21.09 -13.85 39.71
CA ARG A 643 20.80 -15.06 38.92
C ARG A 643 21.82 -15.17 37.79
N ALA A 644 22.20 -16.39 37.44
CA ALA A 644 23.02 -16.59 36.25
C ALA A 644 22.26 -16.08 35.00
N PRO A 645 22.88 -15.23 34.13
CA PRO A 645 22.31 -14.87 32.86
C PRO A 645 21.95 -16.12 32.03
N GLU A 646 20.91 -16.00 31.22
CA GLU A 646 20.53 -17.08 30.32
C GLU A 646 21.59 -17.24 29.22
N ALA A 647 21.77 -18.48 28.77
CA ALA A 647 22.71 -18.78 27.70
C ALA A 647 22.32 -18.03 26.43
N ALA A 648 23.30 -17.47 25.75
CA ALA A 648 23.09 -16.90 24.42
C ALA A 648 22.63 -18.00 23.46
N THR A 649 21.65 -17.66 22.61
CA THR A 649 21.12 -18.56 21.58
C THR A 649 21.28 -17.93 20.21
N SER A 650 21.58 -18.77 19.22
CA SER A 650 21.61 -18.38 17.82
C SER A 650 20.98 -19.49 16.98
N ASN A 651 19.93 -19.16 16.25
CA ASN A 651 19.34 -20.03 15.23
C ASN A 651 19.63 -19.38 13.88
N SER A 652 20.70 -19.86 13.21
CA SER A 652 21.24 -19.30 11.97
C SER A 652 21.05 -20.27 10.82
N TYR A 653 20.85 -19.75 9.62
CA TYR A 653 20.81 -20.53 8.39
C TYR A 653 22.16 -21.13 7.99
N THR A 654 23.27 -20.71 8.61
CA THR A 654 24.59 -21.33 8.41
C THR A 654 24.62 -22.80 8.80
N SER A 655 23.67 -23.25 9.64
CA SER A 655 23.58 -24.67 10.08
C SER A 655 22.74 -25.53 9.12
N LEU A 656 22.18 -24.97 8.04
CA LEU A 656 21.46 -25.76 7.02
C LEU A 656 22.44 -26.65 6.24
N ALA A 657 22.07 -27.91 6.05
CA ALA A 657 22.76 -28.84 5.17
C ALA A 657 22.36 -28.67 3.68
N THR A 658 21.26 -28.01 3.41
CA THR A 658 20.76 -27.65 2.07
C THR A 658 21.20 -26.25 1.69
N GLU A 659 20.82 -25.80 0.49
CA GLU A 659 21.12 -24.45 0.03
C GLU A 659 20.56 -23.39 0.99
N GLN A 660 21.37 -22.37 1.27
CA GLN A 660 21.06 -21.33 2.24
C GLN A 660 20.32 -20.19 1.55
N PRO A 661 19.27 -19.60 2.15
CA PRO A 661 18.48 -18.54 1.54
C PRO A 661 19.15 -17.16 1.59
N VAL A 662 20.47 -17.12 1.89
CA VAL A 662 21.28 -15.90 2.10
C VAL A 662 22.61 -16.03 1.36
N GLY A 663 23.01 -14.99 0.65
CA GLY A 663 24.32 -14.97 0.01
C GLY A 663 25.47 -14.96 1.02
N THR A 664 26.54 -15.70 0.75
CA THR A 664 27.70 -15.90 1.65
C THR A 664 28.26 -14.59 2.25
N PRO A 665 28.44 -13.47 1.53
CA PRO A 665 28.97 -12.23 2.14
C PRO A 665 28.11 -11.67 3.27
N CYS A 666 26.80 -11.90 3.20
CA CYS A 666 25.85 -11.41 4.20
C CYS A 666 25.89 -12.18 5.54
N PHE A 667 26.45 -13.39 5.57
CA PHE A 667 26.71 -14.11 6.82
C PHE A 667 27.90 -13.52 7.61
N GLU A 668 28.89 -12.96 6.90
CA GLU A 668 30.04 -12.33 7.54
C GLU A 668 29.67 -10.95 8.10
N GLN A 669 28.93 -10.16 7.30
CA GLN A 669 28.49 -8.81 7.69
C GLN A 669 27.14 -8.50 7.07
N TRP A 670 26.12 -8.31 7.90
CA TRP A 670 24.79 -7.90 7.44
C TRP A 670 24.80 -6.42 7.00
N GLN A 671 24.47 -6.17 5.77
CA GLN A 671 24.46 -4.84 5.13
C GLN A 671 23.07 -4.48 4.60
N ALA A 672 22.87 -3.22 4.19
CA ALA A 672 21.60 -2.72 3.70
C ALA A 672 21.02 -3.48 2.48
N HIS A 673 21.89 -4.08 1.65
CA HIS A 673 21.48 -4.88 0.48
C HIS A 673 21.27 -6.37 0.78
N CYS A 674 21.55 -6.84 2.00
CA CYS A 674 21.39 -8.25 2.36
C CYS A 674 19.90 -8.64 2.44
N ARG A 675 19.57 -9.81 1.91
CA ARG A 675 18.20 -10.35 1.82
C ARG A 675 18.20 -11.85 2.11
N ILE A 676 17.11 -12.30 2.75
CA ILE A 676 16.79 -13.73 2.88
C ILE A 676 15.67 -13.98 1.87
N ARG A 677 15.96 -14.83 0.86
CA ARG A 677 15.04 -15.20 -0.24
C ARG A 677 14.74 -16.68 -0.14
N ILE A 678 13.47 -17.03 0.03
CA ILE A 678 13.08 -18.42 0.27
C ILE A 678 12.22 -18.91 -0.89
N ASP A 679 12.85 -19.50 -1.90
CA ASP A 679 12.17 -20.15 -3.01
C ASP A 679 11.87 -21.60 -2.65
N TYR A 680 10.63 -22.06 -2.86
CA TYR A 680 10.22 -23.41 -2.50
C TYR A 680 11.11 -24.48 -3.15
N PRO A 681 11.31 -24.47 -4.49
CA PRO A 681 12.11 -25.52 -5.15
C PRO A 681 13.55 -25.60 -4.68
N THR A 682 14.15 -24.46 -4.32
CA THR A 682 15.58 -24.34 -3.97
C THR A 682 15.83 -24.59 -2.49
N HIS A 683 14.96 -24.08 -1.61
CA HIS A 683 15.26 -24.04 -0.18
C HIS A 683 14.36 -24.95 0.66
N ILE A 684 13.09 -25.14 0.27
CA ILE A 684 12.14 -25.95 1.06
C ILE A 684 12.05 -27.39 0.56
N ALA A 685 11.87 -27.60 -0.73
CA ALA A 685 11.72 -28.95 -1.30
C ALA A 685 12.90 -29.88 -1.00
N PRO A 686 14.18 -29.43 -1.04
CA PRO A 686 15.32 -30.27 -0.70
C PRO A 686 15.32 -30.82 0.73
N LEU A 687 14.63 -30.13 1.67
CA LEU A 687 14.49 -30.60 3.05
C LEU A 687 13.82 -31.98 3.12
N TRP A 688 12.88 -32.25 2.23
CA TRP A 688 12.12 -33.51 2.23
C TRP A 688 12.91 -34.68 1.72
N SER A 689 13.79 -34.46 0.76
CA SER A 689 14.64 -35.49 0.17
C SER A 689 16.03 -35.59 0.78
N LEU A 690 16.42 -34.71 1.72
CA LEU A 690 17.70 -34.76 2.41
C LEU A 690 17.84 -36.09 3.14
N GLU A 691 18.89 -36.84 2.82
CA GLU A 691 19.18 -38.16 3.43
C GLU A 691 19.43 -38.02 4.95
N ARG A 692 18.61 -38.70 5.75
CA ARG A 692 18.70 -38.74 7.22
C ARG A 692 18.79 -40.18 7.71
N VAL A 693 19.87 -40.86 7.29
CA VAL A 693 20.09 -42.28 7.52
C VAL A 693 21.17 -42.46 8.57
N THR A 694 20.86 -43.26 9.57
CA THR A 694 21.88 -43.75 10.52
C THR A 694 22.34 -45.14 10.06
N ARG A 695 23.62 -45.32 9.94
CA ARG A 695 24.24 -46.60 9.52
C ARG A 695 25.06 -47.19 10.64
N ASP A 696 25.08 -48.49 10.69
CA ASP A 696 26.04 -49.23 11.53
C ASP A 696 27.47 -48.94 11.06
N GLU A 697 28.32 -48.53 11.98
CA GLU A 697 29.73 -48.14 11.67
C GLU A 697 30.59 -49.27 11.13
N ASP A 698 30.28 -50.53 11.50
CA ASP A 698 31.09 -51.69 11.14
C ASP A 698 30.58 -52.38 9.87
N THR A 699 29.25 -52.45 9.68
CA THR A 699 28.66 -53.21 8.58
C THR A 699 28.16 -52.29 7.45
N GLY A 700 27.97 -50.98 7.71
CA GLY A 700 27.36 -50.02 6.78
C GLY A 700 25.85 -50.22 6.59
N GLU A 701 25.22 -51.14 7.34
CA GLU A 701 23.80 -51.45 7.24
C GLU A 701 22.97 -50.27 7.75
N VAL A 702 21.84 -49.99 7.12
CA VAL A 702 20.91 -48.90 7.53
C VAL A 702 20.21 -49.32 8.81
N LEU A 703 20.47 -48.60 9.92
CA LEU A 703 19.81 -48.80 11.19
C LEU A 703 18.48 -48.04 11.28
N THR A 704 18.48 -46.80 10.83
CA THR A 704 17.26 -45.96 10.74
C THR A 704 17.32 -45.08 9.52
N ASP A 705 16.16 -44.85 8.88
CA ASP A 705 15.97 -43.86 7.81
C ASP A 705 14.84 -42.89 8.19
N HIS A 706 15.21 -41.64 8.39
CA HIS A 706 14.27 -40.54 8.68
C HIS A 706 14.15 -39.58 7.52
N THR A 707 14.54 -39.96 6.30
CA THR A 707 14.34 -39.21 5.07
C THR A 707 12.84 -39.11 4.81
N CYS A 708 12.28 -37.87 4.70
CA CYS A 708 10.84 -37.68 4.64
C CYS A 708 10.21 -38.42 3.43
N THR A 709 10.88 -38.40 2.27
CA THR A 709 10.41 -39.10 1.06
C THR A 709 10.44 -40.63 1.16
N SER A 710 11.12 -41.27 2.15
CA SER A 710 11.06 -42.71 2.37
C SER A 710 9.67 -43.18 2.81
N CYS A 711 8.97 -42.37 3.59
CA CYS A 711 7.62 -42.61 4.09
C CYS A 711 6.52 -41.88 3.28
N HIS A 712 6.79 -40.64 2.92
CA HIS A 712 5.83 -39.74 2.25
C HIS A 712 5.98 -39.80 0.71
N THR A 713 5.69 -40.96 0.15
CA THR A 713 5.76 -41.25 -1.30
C THR A 713 4.68 -42.24 -1.72
N ARG A 714 4.31 -42.26 -3.00
CA ARG A 714 3.31 -43.19 -3.61
C ARG A 714 3.88 -44.53 -4.00
N THR A 715 5.21 -44.76 -3.80
CA THR A 715 5.86 -46.02 -4.11
C THR A 715 6.70 -46.51 -2.92
N ASP A 716 6.77 -47.78 -2.71
CA ASP A 716 7.68 -48.39 -1.73
C ASP A 716 9.09 -48.58 -2.30
N ALA A 717 9.99 -49.16 -1.51
CA ALA A 717 11.35 -49.44 -1.93
C ALA A 717 11.48 -50.53 -3.05
N ALA A 718 10.42 -51.33 -3.29
CA ALA A 718 10.34 -52.27 -4.36
C ALA A 718 9.74 -51.69 -5.65
N GLY A 719 9.25 -50.43 -5.59
CA GLY A 719 8.58 -49.76 -6.70
C GLY A 719 7.09 -50.04 -6.78
N GLU A 720 6.51 -50.72 -5.79
CA GLU A 720 5.08 -51.01 -5.73
C GLU A 720 4.31 -49.85 -5.20
N SER A 721 3.07 -49.66 -5.68
CA SER A 721 2.20 -48.55 -5.24
C SER A 721 1.83 -48.65 -3.75
N LYS A 722 1.95 -47.56 -3.02
CA LYS A 722 1.49 -47.43 -1.62
C LYS A 722 0.79 -46.12 -1.38
N VAL A 723 -0.09 -46.08 -0.41
CA VAL A 723 -0.65 -44.83 0.10
C VAL A 723 0.44 -44.08 0.85
N PRO A 724 0.74 -42.77 0.55
CA PRO A 724 1.72 -42.00 1.31
C PRO A 724 1.33 -41.93 2.79
N ASP A 725 2.32 -41.99 3.69
CA ASP A 725 2.09 -41.90 5.12
C ASP A 725 1.40 -40.60 5.49
N GLY A 726 0.28 -40.70 6.21
CA GLY A 726 -0.54 -39.52 6.59
C GLY A 726 -1.24 -38.85 5.42
N GLN A 727 -1.42 -39.52 4.27
CA GLN A 727 -2.03 -38.94 3.05
C GLN A 727 -1.23 -37.70 2.56
N LEU A 728 0.09 -37.71 2.64
CA LEU A 728 0.94 -36.56 2.35
C LEU A 728 2.13 -37.03 1.50
N GLU A 729 2.18 -36.65 0.25
CA GLU A 729 3.31 -36.90 -0.63
C GLU A 729 4.31 -35.75 -0.61
N LEU A 730 5.59 -36.04 -0.34
CA LEU A 730 6.66 -35.05 -0.26
C LEU A 730 7.69 -35.17 -1.39
N THR A 731 7.33 -35.74 -2.52
CA THR A 731 8.22 -35.87 -3.67
C THR A 731 8.34 -34.59 -4.50
N ALA A 732 9.43 -34.50 -5.26
CA ALA A 732 9.67 -33.38 -6.17
C ALA A 732 9.06 -33.60 -7.57
N GLN A 733 8.19 -34.62 -7.75
CA GLN A 733 7.52 -34.87 -9.01
C GLN A 733 6.56 -33.71 -9.36
N PRO A 734 6.27 -33.48 -10.66
CA PRO A 734 5.24 -32.51 -11.05
C PRO A 734 3.88 -32.85 -10.43
N SER A 735 3.18 -31.84 -9.92
CA SER A 735 1.85 -32.02 -9.34
C SER A 735 0.77 -32.23 -10.41
N ASP A 736 -0.16 -33.13 -10.14
CA ASP A 736 -1.33 -33.38 -11.00
C ASP A 736 -2.24 -32.13 -11.13
N LEU A 737 -2.27 -31.27 -10.09
CA LEU A 737 -3.09 -30.04 -10.07
C LEU A 737 -2.45 -28.89 -10.86
N GLN A 738 -1.12 -28.80 -10.84
CA GLN A 738 -0.34 -27.77 -11.52
C GLN A 738 1.05 -28.32 -11.83
N ALA A 739 1.27 -28.75 -13.06
CA ALA A 739 2.50 -29.43 -13.49
C ALA A 739 3.80 -28.61 -13.31
N ARG A 740 3.70 -27.28 -13.17
CA ARG A 740 4.82 -26.37 -12.85
C ARG A 740 5.16 -26.33 -11.36
N HIS A 741 4.29 -26.86 -10.49
CA HIS A 741 4.57 -27.04 -9.06
C HIS A 741 5.02 -28.46 -8.79
N GLN A 742 5.88 -28.63 -7.77
CA GLN A 742 6.17 -29.94 -7.22
C GLN A 742 4.98 -30.45 -6.40
N THR A 743 4.76 -31.77 -6.41
CA THR A 743 3.69 -32.44 -5.65
C THR A 743 3.78 -32.07 -4.17
N SER A 744 4.97 -32.13 -3.58
CA SER A 744 5.19 -31.74 -2.18
C SER A 744 4.70 -30.33 -1.82
N TYR A 745 4.81 -29.37 -2.75
CA TYR A 745 4.30 -28.03 -2.52
C TYR A 745 2.77 -28.02 -2.39
N ARG A 746 2.10 -28.66 -3.34
CA ARG A 746 0.64 -28.67 -3.41
C ARG A 746 0.03 -29.43 -2.24
N GLU A 747 0.57 -30.55 -1.88
CA GLU A 747 0.18 -31.38 -0.74
C GLU A 747 0.32 -30.64 0.62
N LEU A 748 1.34 -29.81 0.75
CA LEU A 748 1.55 -29.06 1.98
C LEU A 748 0.56 -27.89 2.16
N VAL A 749 0.18 -27.18 1.08
CA VAL A 749 -0.53 -25.90 1.17
C VAL A 749 -1.87 -25.85 0.44
N SER A 750 -2.30 -26.94 -0.21
CA SER A 750 -3.58 -27.02 -0.93
C SER A 750 -4.42 -28.21 -0.46
N ASN A 751 -5.73 -28.15 -0.67
CA ASN A 751 -6.60 -29.31 -0.47
C ASN A 751 -6.28 -30.38 -1.52
N ASP A 752 -6.40 -31.63 -1.10
CA ASP A 752 -6.25 -32.81 -1.94
C ASP A 752 -7.32 -33.85 -1.61
N PHE A 753 -7.25 -35.04 -2.25
CA PHE A 753 -8.17 -36.13 -2.01
C PHE A 753 -7.46 -37.31 -1.29
N GLU A 754 -8.19 -37.98 -0.39
CA GLU A 754 -7.71 -39.17 0.27
C GLU A 754 -7.46 -40.26 -0.76
N LEU A 755 -6.27 -40.86 -0.73
CA LEU A 755 -5.90 -41.98 -1.61
C LEU A 755 -6.22 -43.34 -0.95
N GLU A 756 -6.65 -44.28 -1.76
CA GLU A 756 -6.75 -45.70 -1.37
C GLU A 756 -6.14 -46.59 -2.42
N LEU A 757 -5.66 -47.76 -1.98
CA LEU A 757 -5.05 -48.77 -2.86
C LEU A 757 -6.10 -49.84 -3.19
N VAL A 758 -6.52 -49.88 -4.46
CA VAL A 758 -7.49 -50.88 -4.95
C VAL A 758 -6.81 -51.72 -6.05
N GLU A 759 -6.72 -53.01 -5.83
CA GLU A 759 -6.07 -53.93 -6.74
C GLU A 759 -4.66 -53.54 -7.21
N GLY A 760 -3.88 -52.89 -6.31
CA GLY A 760 -2.54 -52.39 -6.61
C GLY A 760 -2.46 -51.05 -7.34
N VAL A 761 -3.60 -50.37 -7.55
CA VAL A 761 -3.68 -49.05 -8.16
C VAL A 761 -4.11 -48.02 -7.11
N LEU A 762 -3.44 -46.89 -7.05
CA LEU A 762 -3.84 -45.76 -6.23
C LEU A 762 -4.96 -44.99 -6.92
N ILE A 763 -6.07 -44.82 -6.22
CA ILE A 763 -7.24 -44.05 -6.66
C ILE A 763 -7.70 -43.08 -5.58
N ASP A 764 -8.40 -42.05 -5.98
CA ASP A 764 -9.07 -41.15 -5.03
C ASP A 764 -10.21 -41.91 -4.31
N LYS A 765 -10.16 -41.97 -3.01
CA LYS A 765 -11.19 -42.62 -2.19
C LYS A 765 -12.52 -41.89 -2.35
N GLN A 766 -13.54 -42.67 -2.64
CA GLN A 766 -14.89 -42.22 -2.82
C GLN A 766 -15.81 -42.76 -1.74
N VAL A 767 -16.72 -41.94 -1.27
CA VAL A 767 -17.77 -42.29 -0.33
C VAL A 767 -19.12 -41.82 -0.87
N GLN A 768 -20.19 -42.47 -0.41
CA GLN A 768 -21.53 -42.01 -0.76
C GLN A 768 -21.78 -40.59 -0.27
N ALA A 769 -22.22 -39.74 -1.20
CA ALA A 769 -22.59 -38.36 -0.87
C ALA A 769 -23.87 -38.35 -0.01
N VAL A 770 -23.90 -37.38 0.94
CA VAL A 770 -25.07 -37.15 1.81
C VAL A 770 -25.57 -35.72 1.64
N ASP A 771 -26.85 -35.51 1.89
CA ASP A 771 -27.44 -34.17 1.94
C ASP A 771 -27.07 -33.42 3.24
N GLY A 772 -27.51 -32.15 3.42
CA GLY A 772 -27.26 -31.34 4.60
C GLY A 772 -27.84 -31.92 5.92
N ASN A 773 -28.65 -32.97 5.86
CA ASN A 773 -29.24 -33.71 7.01
C ASN A 773 -28.57 -35.07 7.25
N GLY A 774 -27.54 -35.41 6.45
CA GLY A 774 -26.86 -36.70 6.54
C GLY A 774 -27.52 -37.85 5.81
N ASN A 775 -28.55 -37.62 4.98
CA ASN A 775 -29.19 -38.68 4.22
C ASN A 775 -28.41 -39.00 2.95
N PRO A 776 -28.27 -40.29 2.57
CA PRO A 776 -27.55 -40.69 1.36
C PRO A 776 -28.20 -40.15 0.09
N LEU A 777 -27.39 -39.68 -0.84
CA LEU A 777 -27.83 -39.20 -2.15
C LEU A 777 -27.68 -40.30 -3.20
N PHE A 778 -28.66 -40.38 -4.10
CA PHE A 778 -28.71 -41.32 -5.18
C PHE A 778 -28.99 -40.65 -6.53
N VAL A 779 -28.50 -41.25 -7.62
CA VAL A 779 -28.75 -40.78 -8.97
C VAL A 779 -30.26 -40.85 -9.29
N ARG A 780 -30.78 -39.76 -9.87
CA ARG A 780 -32.18 -39.69 -10.32
C ARG A 780 -32.24 -39.38 -11.82
N ASP A 781 -33.23 -39.87 -12.47
CA ASP A 781 -33.52 -39.58 -13.87
C ASP A 781 -34.18 -38.20 -14.07
N GLU A 782 -34.49 -37.84 -15.29
CA GLU A 782 -35.12 -36.56 -15.67
C GLU A 782 -36.54 -36.37 -15.03
N ASN A 783 -37.17 -37.44 -14.59
CA ASN A 783 -38.49 -37.42 -13.94
C ASN A 783 -38.37 -37.36 -12.41
N GLY A 784 -37.16 -37.43 -11.84
CA GLY A 784 -36.88 -37.43 -10.43
C GLY A 784 -36.94 -38.84 -9.79
N ASP A 785 -37.10 -39.89 -10.55
CA ASP A 785 -37.11 -41.28 -10.09
C ASP A 785 -35.67 -41.80 -9.87
N LEU A 786 -35.50 -42.73 -8.91
CA LEU A 786 -34.19 -43.32 -8.63
C LEU A 786 -33.75 -44.20 -9.82
N VAL A 787 -32.50 -43.98 -10.24
CA VAL A 787 -31.84 -44.86 -11.22
C VAL A 787 -31.30 -46.08 -10.47
N LEU A 788 -31.64 -47.28 -10.97
CA LEU A 788 -31.24 -48.54 -10.36
C LEU A 788 -30.10 -49.17 -11.19
N ASP A 789 -29.23 -49.92 -10.52
CA ASP A 789 -28.23 -50.79 -11.15
C ASP A 789 -28.86 -52.08 -11.71
N ASP A 790 -28.05 -52.96 -12.33
CA ASP A 790 -28.49 -54.20 -12.90
C ASP A 790 -29.07 -55.20 -11.83
N GLU A 791 -28.79 -54.96 -10.57
CA GLU A 791 -29.28 -55.75 -9.42
C GLU A 791 -30.51 -55.14 -8.75
N GLY A 792 -30.97 -53.95 -9.22
CA GLY A 792 -32.16 -53.27 -8.73
C GLY A 792 -31.92 -52.37 -7.52
N ASN A 793 -30.66 -52.05 -7.18
CA ASN A 793 -30.32 -51.11 -6.08
C ASN A 793 -30.18 -49.69 -6.61
N PRO A 794 -30.58 -48.66 -5.82
CA PRO A 794 -30.34 -47.27 -6.21
C PRO A 794 -28.85 -47.00 -6.39
N ILE A 795 -28.48 -46.36 -7.50
CA ILE A 795 -27.08 -45.98 -7.76
C ILE A 795 -26.69 -44.84 -6.87
N PRO A 796 -25.68 -45.02 -5.98
CA PRO A 796 -25.22 -43.94 -5.09
C PRO A 796 -24.51 -42.82 -5.87
N ILE A 797 -24.75 -41.58 -5.48
CA ILE A 797 -23.87 -40.47 -5.88
C ILE A 797 -22.62 -40.56 -5.03
N LEU A 798 -21.45 -40.68 -5.66
CA LEU A 798 -20.17 -40.78 -4.99
C LEU A 798 -19.51 -39.37 -4.95
N THR A 799 -18.85 -39.06 -3.86
CA THR A 799 -18.00 -37.86 -3.69
C THR A 799 -16.63 -38.27 -3.20
N ARG A 800 -15.58 -37.56 -3.61
CA ARG A 800 -14.24 -37.80 -3.12
C ARG A 800 -14.09 -37.30 -1.69
N VAL A 801 -13.25 -37.97 -0.91
CA VAL A 801 -12.93 -37.55 0.46
C VAL A 801 -11.81 -36.53 0.42
N ASN A 802 -12.07 -35.32 0.96
CA ASN A 802 -11.08 -34.23 0.98
C ASN A 802 -10.05 -34.46 2.09
N VAL A 803 -8.80 -34.17 1.77
CA VAL A 803 -7.69 -34.02 2.73
C VAL A 803 -7.35 -32.53 2.83
N ASN A 804 -7.41 -32.00 4.06
CA ASN A 804 -7.00 -30.61 4.30
C ASN A 804 -5.48 -30.48 4.24
N PRO A 805 -4.95 -29.32 3.78
CA PRO A 805 -3.52 -29.09 3.70
C PRO A 805 -2.82 -29.30 5.04
N ALA A 806 -1.59 -29.78 4.99
CA ALA A 806 -0.79 -30.02 6.16
C ALA A 806 -0.39 -28.70 6.87
N MET A 807 -0.33 -27.61 6.11
CA MET A 807 0.11 -26.28 6.56
C MET A 807 -0.93 -25.20 6.23
N SER A 808 -0.92 -24.14 7.04
CA SER A 808 -1.75 -22.95 6.88
C SER A 808 -0.91 -21.83 6.26
N VAL A 809 -1.27 -21.39 5.08
CA VAL A 809 -0.57 -20.31 4.37
C VAL A 809 -0.67 -19.00 5.15
N GLY A 810 0.44 -18.25 5.24
CA GLY A 810 0.53 -16.99 5.96
C GLY A 810 0.60 -17.12 7.49
N SER A 811 0.69 -18.36 8.03
CA SER A 811 0.77 -18.58 9.46
C SER A 811 1.44 -19.89 9.86
N ALA A 812 2.72 -19.80 10.23
CA ALA A 812 3.43 -20.93 10.83
C ALA A 812 2.75 -21.39 12.14
N ARG A 813 2.27 -20.47 12.95
CA ARG A 813 1.53 -20.78 14.18
C ARG A 813 0.20 -21.48 13.91
N GLY A 814 -0.51 -21.09 12.83
CA GLY A 814 -1.72 -21.79 12.35
C GLY A 814 -1.43 -23.21 11.87
N SER A 815 -0.18 -23.52 11.50
CA SER A 815 0.29 -24.83 11.07
C SER A 815 0.73 -25.75 12.23
N ALA A 816 0.13 -25.58 13.40
CA ALA A 816 0.49 -26.37 14.61
C ALA A 816 0.39 -27.87 14.39
N ARG A 817 -0.54 -28.37 13.52
CA ARG A 817 -0.65 -29.78 13.14
C ARG A 817 0.65 -30.32 12.56
N PHE A 818 1.34 -29.54 11.74
CA PHE A 818 2.65 -29.89 11.18
C PHE A 818 3.76 -29.76 12.24
N PHE A 819 3.95 -28.58 12.82
CA PHE A 819 5.08 -28.31 13.71
C PHE A 819 5.08 -29.15 14.98
N ASN A 820 3.92 -29.50 15.53
CA ASN A 820 3.83 -30.34 16.73
C ASN A 820 4.33 -31.77 16.53
N LYS A 821 4.47 -32.25 15.29
CA LYS A 821 5.08 -33.54 14.98
C LYS A 821 6.55 -33.61 15.35
N PHE A 822 7.24 -32.46 15.39
CA PHE A 822 8.68 -32.32 15.68
C PHE A 822 8.96 -31.95 17.14
N ASN A 823 7.94 -31.72 17.96
CA ASN A 823 8.10 -31.43 19.38
C ASN A 823 8.69 -32.61 20.15
N ASN A 824 9.27 -32.32 21.32
CA ASN A 824 9.83 -33.34 22.19
C ASN A 824 8.80 -34.43 22.54
N GLY A 825 9.14 -35.67 22.32
CA GLY A 825 8.24 -36.84 22.52
C GLY A 825 7.23 -37.07 21.37
N ALA A 826 7.24 -36.30 20.32
CA ALA A 826 6.40 -36.51 19.14
C ALA A 826 7.01 -37.42 18.09
N THR A 827 6.21 -37.86 17.11
CA THR A 827 6.56 -38.91 16.13
C THR A 827 7.76 -38.56 15.24
N HIS A 828 8.02 -37.29 14.99
CA HIS A 828 9.09 -36.82 14.10
C HIS A 828 10.15 -35.99 14.90
N GLN A 829 10.23 -36.20 16.21
CA GLN A 829 11.23 -35.50 17.04
C GLN A 829 12.64 -35.68 16.47
N GLY A 830 13.33 -34.55 16.19
CA GLY A 830 14.72 -34.56 15.71
C GLY A 830 14.88 -34.87 14.22
N TYR A 831 13.82 -35.08 13.45
CA TYR A 831 13.91 -35.29 12.00
C TYR A 831 14.25 -34.01 11.24
N LEU A 832 13.78 -32.87 11.69
CA LEU A 832 14.21 -31.55 11.21
C LEU A 832 14.96 -30.80 12.32
N SER A 833 16.03 -30.11 11.95
CA SER A 833 16.76 -29.21 12.83
C SER A 833 15.96 -27.93 13.11
N ASP A 834 16.37 -27.19 14.14
CA ASP A 834 15.76 -25.92 14.49
C ASP A 834 15.86 -24.89 13.35
N ALA A 835 16.96 -24.91 12.57
CA ALA A 835 17.12 -24.04 11.41
C ALA A 835 16.19 -24.42 10.24
N GLU A 836 16.01 -25.72 10.00
CA GLU A 836 15.08 -26.22 8.98
C GLU A 836 13.62 -25.90 9.36
N LEU A 837 13.23 -26.11 10.63
CA LEU A 837 11.91 -25.76 11.13
C LEU A 837 11.65 -24.24 11.05
N ARG A 838 12.67 -23.43 11.36
CA ARG A 838 12.59 -21.99 11.20
C ARG A 838 12.43 -21.59 9.72
N LEU A 839 13.19 -22.19 8.82
CA LEU A 839 13.11 -21.91 7.37
C LEU A 839 11.70 -22.18 6.84
N VAL A 840 11.08 -23.28 7.24
CA VAL A 840 9.69 -23.61 6.91
C VAL A 840 8.73 -22.59 7.53
N ALA A 841 8.97 -22.17 8.79
CA ALA A 841 8.13 -21.18 9.46
C ALA A 841 8.20 -19.79 8.78
N ASP A 842 9.41 -19.34 8.44
CA ASP A 842 9.64 -18.07 7.75
C ASP A 842 8.99 -18.09 6.35
N TRP A 843 9.13 -19.18 5.60
CA TRP A 843 8.47 -19.37 4.31
C TRP A 843 6.94 -19.29 4.40
N LEU A 844 6.33 -19.97 5.38
CA LEU A 844 4.88 -19.93 5.61
C LEU A 844 4.39 -18.53 5.97
N ASP A 845 5.07 -17.88 6.91
CA ASP A 845 4.66 -16.58 7.46
C ASP A 845 4.73 -15.46 6.43
N ILE A 846 5.62 -15.54 5.42
CA ILE A 846 5.67 -14.56 4.33
C ILE A 846 4.72 -14.87 3.17
N GLY A 847 3.95 -15.98 3.24
CA GLY A 847 2.90 -16.29 2.28
C GLY A 847 3.05 -17.63 1.54
N ALA A 848 4.02 -18.47 1.91
CA ALA A 848 4.26 -19.78 1.29
C ALA A 848 4.38 -19.71 -0.25
N GLN A 849 5.03 -18.70 -0.77
CA GLN A 849 5.19 -18.47 -2.20
C GLN A 849 6.07 -19.53 -2.85
N TYR A 850 5.86 -19.81 -4.13
CA TYR A 850 6.68 -20.79 -4.85
C TYR A 850 8.06 -20.19 -5.19
N TYR A 851 8.09 -18.91 -5.66
CA TYR A 851 9.30 -18.11 -5.82
C TYR A 851 9.13 -16.77 -5.11
N ASN A 852 10.20 -16.27 -4.50
CA ASN A 852 10.28 -14.96 -3.87
C ASN A 852 11.17 -13.96 -4.63
N SER A 853 11.65 -14.34 -5.81
CA SER A 853 12.39 -13.46 -6.71
C SER A 853 11.89 -13.63 -8.13
N PRO A 854 11.58 -12.55 -8.87
CA PRO A 854 11.13 -12.64 -10.25
C PRO A 854 12.17 -13.32 -11.15
N PHE A 855 13.46 -13.14 -10.86
CA PHE A 855 14.57 -13.73 -11.64
C PHE A 855 14.95 -15.16 -11.24
N ALA A 856 14.29 -15.74 -10.24
CA ALA A 856 14.38 -17.16 -9.91
C ALA A 856 13.36 -18.01 -10.69
N VAL A 857 12.38 -17.36 -11.33
CA VAL A 857 11.35 -18.03 -12.12
C VAL A 857 11.97 -18.53 -13.43
N PRO A 858 11.91 -19.83 -13.76
CA PRO A 858 12.38 -20.36 -15.05
C PRO A 858 11.61 -19.75 -16.22
N GLU A 859 12.31 -19.51 -17.34
CA GLU A 859 11.72 -19.06 -18.60
C GLU A 859 10.70 -20.05 -19.18
#